data_fa88428a106475aa46216df347d1cd4f
#
_entry.id   fa88428a106475aa46216df347d1cd4f
#
_cell.length_a   1.000
_cell.length_b   1.000
_cell.length_c   1.000
_cell.angle_alpha   90.00
_cell.angle_beta   90.00
_cell.angle_gamma   90.00
#
_symmetry.space_group_name_H-M   'P 1'
#
loop_
_entity.id
_entity.type
_entity.pdbx_description
1 polymer ?
#
loop_
_entity_poly.entity_id
_entity_poly.type
_entity_poly.pdbx_seq_one_letter_code
_entity_poly.pdbx_strand_id
1 'polypeptide(L)'
;MQPTLCSRCKKNVAVVFISRMNEKNEMVNEGLCLKCAAQLGLPQVEEMMKRMGITPEDLENINSEMMQAFGGAEEMSDLPEDSGEDDEESGKTATFPFLNRLFSNSSNPPAEQPRDNAGAGQQQPAGRKKDQKRKFLDNYCINLSQRARDGKLDAVIGREQEIERVVQILNRRQKNNPCLIGEPGVGKTAIAEGLAQRIVSGDVPFKLRQKEVYLLDLTALVAGTQFRGQFESRMKGLIEEIRKAGNIILVIDEVHNIVGAGDAEGSMNAANILKPALSRGEIQVIGATTFNEYRKHIEKDTALERRFQPVTVNEPNIEDTLKILQGIAHYYEQFHGVAIPQGVLRQAVLLSERYITDRYLPDKAIDLIDEACSDKNLHDPDINRRMELERELENLIFERENLMSAQPADGQEFTQDELDRRYERIAELRSQELRVTDELNAIRAKGTPQLTMDNIARVIEMWTKIPASKIKEEEFKRLAELDQRLRAHVVGQDEAIAAVSAAIRRNRVGISPKHKPVSFIFVGPTGVGKTELVKQLADDLFNAPESLIRLDMSEFMEKHSVSRIVGSPPGYVGYDEAGQLTEKIRRKPYSVVLFDEIEKAHPDVLNVLLQILDDGQITDAHGRKVNFENTIIVMTSNAGSDTKSAGAVGFGGSADDQGKERIMKALRDFLRPEFLNRVDEIICFNHLSKENFAGIARIMLEELRKSLSDKGYTFHYDDALVDYLVEKSYSMTYGARNLRRLIQKELEDPMAARIIDSFENPITQISATAADGAVQLYTL
;
A
#
# COMPACT_ATOMS: atom_id res chain seq x y z
N MET A 1 7.80 10.27 32.65
CA MET A 1 8.47 10.92 33.78
C MET A 1 7.42 11.66 34.58
N GLN A 2 7.24 11.30 35.84
CA GLN A 2 6.35 12.06 36.74
C GLN A 2 6.98 13.42 37.05
N PRO A 3 6.20 14.50 37.16
CA PRO A 3 6.73 15.80 37.48
C PRO A 3 7.28 15.80 38.92
N THR A 4 8.60 15.97 39.04
CA THR A 4 9.26 16.05 40.35
C THR A 4 9.27 17.49 40.83
N LEU A 5 9.12 17.71 42.13
CA LEU A 5 9.22 19.04 42.73
C LEU A 5 10.72 19.48 42.79
N CYS A 6 10.92 20.78 42.69
CA CYS A 6 12.24 21.39 42.76
C CYS A 6 12.99 20.99 44.04
N SER A 7 14.17 20.41 43.92
CA SER A 7 14.98 19.93 45.05
C SER A 7 15.31 21.03 46.07
N ARG A 8 15.37 22.32 45.65
CA ARG A 8 15.77 23.45 46.48
C ARG A 8 14.59 24.13 47.20
N CYS A 9 13.51 24.48 46.46
CA CYS A 9 12.40 25.19 47.08
C CYS A 9 11.23 24.28 47.50
N LYS A 10 11.14 23.06 46.96
CA LYS A 10 10.09 22.05 47.17
C LYS A 10 8.67 22.59 47.00
N LYS A 11 8.52 23.72 46.28
CA LYS A 11 7.21 24.38 46.02
C LYS A 11 6.81 24.35 44.58
N ASN A 12 7.77 24.38 43.65
CA ASN A 12 7.51 24.49 42.22
C ASN A 12 8.01 23.25 41.50
N VAL A 13 7.43 22.93 40.33
CA VAL A 13 7.86 21.80 39.50
C VAL A 13 9.28 22.01 38.97
N ALA A 14 10.10 20.95 39.00
CA ALA A 14 11.43 20.96 38.45
C ALA A 14 11.42 20.94 36.91
N VAL A 15 12.12 21.88 36.29
CA VAL A 15 12.19 22.08 34.83
C VAL A 15 13.62 21.95 34.31
N VAL A 16 14.59 22.28 35.12
CA VAL A 16 16.03 22.23 34.81
C VAL A 16 16.66 21.13 35.63
N PHE A 17 17.27 20.16 34.99
CA PHE A 17 17.97 19.06 35.66
C PHE A 17 19.47 19.27 35.49
N ILE A 18 20.19 19.30 36.64
CA ILE A 18 21.65 19.43 36.67
C ILE A 18 22.26 18.22 37.35
N SER A 19 23.37 17.72 36.80
CA SER A 19 24.15 16.66 37.41
C SER A 19 25.31 17.31 38.17
N ARG A 20 25.38 17.10 39.48
CA ARG A 20 26.43 17.65 40.36
C ARG A 20 27.12 16.53 41.11
N MET A 21 28.45 16.64 41.26
CA MET A 21 29.20 15.74 42.10
C MET A 21 29.03 16.10 43.59
N ASN A 22 28.68 15.10 44.37
CA ASN A 22 28.52 15.21 45.83
C ASN A 22 29.88 15.16 46.50
N GLU A 23 29.99 15.60 47.75
CA GLU A 23 31.24 15.51 48.55
C GLU A 23 31.80 14.08 48.68
N LYS A 24 30.98 13.07 48.36
CA LYS A 24 31.37 11.64 48.32
C LYS A 24 31.76 11.14 46.91
N ASN A 25 31.94 12.04 45.92
CA ASN A 25 32.32 11.72 44.53
C ASN A 25 31.27 10.90 43.74
N GLU A 26 29.99 10.99 44.13
CA GLU A 26 28.86 10.35 43.42
C GLU A 26 28.13 11.41 42.60
N MET A 27 27.68 11.06 41.39
CA MET A 27 26.86 11.93 40.53
C MET A 27 25.44 11.95 41.04
N VAL A 28 24.94 13.10 41.47
CA VAL A 28 23.56 13.31 41.90
C VAL A 28 22.85 14.22 40.89
N ASN A 29 21.72 13.80 40.41
CA ASN A 29 20.90 14.61 39.54
C ASN A 29 19.91 15.43 40.36
N GLU A 30 19.99 16.75 40.28
CA GLU A 30 19.10 17.67 40.99
C GLU A 30 18.17 18.36 39.99
N GLY A 31 16.86 18.27 40.23
CA GLY A 31 15.82 18.99 39.46
C GLY A 31 15.53 20.35 40.09
N LEU A 32 15.63 21.44 39.32
CA LEU A 32 15.43 22.81 39.78
C LEU A 32 14.27 23.48 39.02
N CYS A 33 13.46 24.29 39.68
CA CYS A 33 12.53 25.18 39.02
C CYS A 33 13.24 26.37 38.37
N LEU A 34 12.64 27.03 37.38
CA LEU A 34 13.24 28.15 36.65
C LEU A 34 13.74 29.28 37.60
N LYS A 35 12.95 29.59 38.63
CA LYS A 35 13.37 30.62 39.64
C LYS A 35 14.63 30.22 40.42
N CYS A 36 14.70 28.98 40.86
CA CYS A 36 15.88 28.51 41.63
C CYS A 36 17.11 28.33 40.71
N ALA A 37 16.90 27.94 39.46
CA ALA A 37 17.96 27.82 38.45
C ALA A 37 18.54 29.20 38.07
N ALA A 38 17.70 30.22 37.91
CA ALA A 38 18.11 31.60 37.69
C ALA A 38 18.87 32.20 38.89
N GLN A 39 18.45 31.90 40.12
CA GLN A 39 19.14 32.34 41.35
C GLN A 39 20.52 31.70 41.55
N LEU A 40 20.77 30.55 40.90
CA LEU A 40 22.07 29.87 40.93
C LEU A 40 23.07 30.44 39.90
N GLY A 41 22.65 31.42 39.08
CA GLY A 41 23.52 32.04 38.08
C GLY A 41 24.02 31.06 36.99
N LEU A 42 23.19 30.10 36.56
CA LEU A 42 23.58 29.17 35.53
C LEU A 42 23.62 29.90 34.16
N PRO A 43 24.81 29.97 33.50
CA PRO A 43 24.99 30.79 32.29
C PRO A 43 24.01 30.43 31.18
N GLN A 44 23.65 29.16 31.03
CA GLN A 44 22.74 28.66 30.06
C GLN A 44 21.29 29.12 30.30
N VAL A 45 20.90 29.24 31.58
CA VAL A 45 19.55 29.70 31.97
C VAL A 45 19.43 31.21 31.81
N GLU A 46 20.49 31.98 32.14
CA GLU A 46 20.53 33.44 31.94
C GLU A 46 20.49 33.80 30.44
N GLU A 47 21.22 33.07 29.59
CA GLU A 47 21.22 33.30 28.16
C GLU A 47 19.85 32.94 27.55
N MET A 48 19.21 31.86 27.99
CA MET A 48 17.88 31.48 27.59
C MET A 48 16.83 32.53 28.01
N MET A 49 16.93 33.08 29.22
CA MET A 49 16.03 34.14 29.70
C MET A 49 16.24 35.45 28.91
N LYS A 50 17.48 35.85 28.60
CA LYS A 50 17.77 36.98 27.73
C LYS A 50 17.24 36.86 26.33
N ARG A 51 17.38 35.67 25.72
CA ARG A 51 16.85 35.38 24.38
C ARG A 51 15.32 35.40 24.33
N MET A 52 14.68 35.01 25.42
CA MET A 52 13.19 34.95 25.51
C MET A 52 12.56 36.22 26.08
N GLY A 53 13.33 37.22 26.48
CA GLY A 53 12.83 38.48 27.04
C GLY A 53 12.05 38.31 28.37
N ILE A 54 12.34 37.25 29.14
CA ILE A 54 11.61 36.93 30.38
C ILE A 54 12.19 37.73 31.51
N THR A 55 11.36 38.55 32.16
CA THR A 55 11.73 39.31 33.37
C THR A 55 11.61 38.47 34.63
N PRO A 56 12.27 38.87 35.77
CA PRO A 56 12.14 38.17 37.04
C PRO A 56 10.68 38.09 37.57
N GLU A 57 9.83 39.04 37.19
CA GLU A 57 8.39 39.08 37.54
C GLU A 57 7.58 38.07 36.73
N ASP A 58 7.95 37.82 35.48
CA ASP A 58 7.32 36.82 34.63
C ASP A 58 7.58 35.39 35.13
N LEU A 59 8.66 35.13 35.81
CA LEU A 59 8.98 33.83 36.39
C LEU A 59 8.00 33.37 37.46
N GLU A 60 7.38 34.29 38.19
CA GLU A 60 6.35 33.95 39.20
C GLU A 60 5.04 33.55 38.53
N ASN A 61 4.66 34.26 37.49
CA ASN A 61 3.49 33.93 36.68
C ASN A 61 3.64 32.59 35.96
N ILE A 62 4.78 32.34 35.34
CA ILE A 62 5.11 31.08 34.68
C ILE A 62 5.08 29.89 35.64
N ASN A 63 5.66 30.04 36.82
CA ASN A 63 5.62 29.00 37.84
C ASN A 63 4.21 28.73 38.39
N SER A 64 3.38 29.75 38.53
CA SER A 64 1.97 29.60 38.97
C SER A 64 1.12 28.92 37.94
N GLU A 65 1.31 29.24 36.63
CA GLU A 65 0.63 28.58 35.52
C GLU A 65 1.07 27.10 35.38
N MET A 66 2.34 26.81 35.61
CA MET A 66 2.83 25.44 35.63
C MET A 66 2.26 24.62 36.79
N MET A 67 2.14 25.20 37.97
CA MET A 67 1.53 24.56 39.15
C MET A 67 0.03 24.29 38.90
N GLN A 68 -0.70 25.20 38.25
CA GLN A 68 -2.10 24.99 37.85
C GLN A 68 -2.24 23.92 36.77
N ALA A 69 -1.28 23.78 35.86
CA ALA A 69 -1.32 22.78 34.80
C ALA A 69 -1.02 21.36 35.29
N PHE A 70 -0.31 21.21 36.42
CA PHE A 70 0.09 19.92 36.98
C PHE A 70 -0.68 19.50 38.25
N GLY A 71 -1.76 20.19 38.63
CA GLY A 71 -2.53 19.90 39.85
C GLY A 71 -1.87 20.45 41.10
N GLY A 72 -2.64 21.05 42.02
CA GLY A 72 -2.14 21.70 43.23
C GLY A 72 -1.35 20.74 44.13
N ALA A 73 -0.48 21.32 44.94
CA ALA A 73 0.49 20.63 45.78
C ALA A 73 -0.08 19.68 46.88
N GLU A 74 -1.41 19.60 47.03
CA GLU A 74 -2.05 18.77 48.07
C GLU A 74 -2.29 17.31 47.64
N GLU A 75 -2.23 16.97 46.35
CA GLU A 75 -2.44 15.58 45.89
C GLU A 75 -1.11 14.78 45.69
N MET A 76 0.04 15.37 45.94
CA MET A 76 1.34 14.73 45.69
C MET A 76 2.05 14.14 46.93
N SER A 77 1.41 14.14 48.11
CA SER A 77 2.06 13.67 49.34
C SER A 77 1.79 12.23 49.77
N ASP A 78 0.87 11.52 49.07
CA ASP A 78 0.45 10.16 49.46
C ASP A 78 0.63 9.11 48.35
N LEU A 79 1.86 8.85 47.91
CA LEU A 79 2.18 7.66 47.14
C LEU A 79 3.45 6.99 47.67
N PRO A 80 3.44 5.67 47.97
CA PRO A 80 4.53 4.92 48.53
C PRO A 80 5.68 4.74 47.51
N GLU A 81 6.89 4.84 48.01
CA GLU A 81 8.14 4.43 47.32
C GLU A 81 8.08 2.92 47.09
N ASP A 82 8.02 2.47 45.83
CA ASP A 82 8.38 1.10 45.49
C ASP A 82 9.41 1.09 44.35
N SER A 83 10.37 0.21 44.60
CA SER A 83 11.61 0.01 43.89
C SER A 83 11.46 -0.87 42.66
N GLY A 84 12.19 -0.59 41.61
CA GLY A 84 12.83 -1.67 40.85
C GLY A 84 12.43 -1.91 39.43
N GLU A 85 13.42 -1.81 38.60
CA GLU A 85 13.75 -2.58 37.40
C GLU A 85 13.14 -2.22 36.05
N ASP A 86 14.05 -1.81 35.20
CA ASP A 86 14.27 -2.02 33.75
C ASP A 86 13.10 -2.26 32.80
N ASP A 87 12.99 -1.32 31.84
CA ASP A 87 12.90 -1.69 30.43
C ASP A 87 13.21 -0.48 29.52
N GLU A 88 14.26 -0.64 28.71
CA GLU A 88 14.63 0.22 27.60
C GLU A 88 13.62 0.05 26.45
N GLU A 89 13.11 1.12 25.90
CA GLU A 89 13.00 1.51 24.50
C GLU A 89 11.90 2.54 24.25
N SER A 90 12.29 3.49 23.48
CA SER A 90 11.56 4.48 22.68
C SER A 90 11.53 5.90 23.23
N GLY A 91 12.48 6.69 22.69
CA GLY A 91 12.52 8.14 22.81
C GLY A 91 11.27 8.79 22.20
N LYS A 92 10.43 9.33 23.07
CA LYS A 92 9.44 10.34 22.70
C LYS A 92 9.77 11.63 23.44
N THR A 93 10.30 12.59 22.71
CA THR A 93 10.48 13.97 23.15
C THR A 93 9.10 14.57 23.43
N ALA A 94 8.78 14.80 24.70
CA ALA A 94 7.58 15.53 25.11
C ALA A 94 7.77 17.01 24.77
N THR A 95 7.17 17.47 23.69
CA THR A 95 7.07 18.88 23.32
C THR A 95 5.92 19.51 24.12
N PHE A 96 6.26 20.43 25.00
CA PHE A 96 5.27 21.18 25.78
C PHE A 96 4.56 22.23 24.90
N PRO A 97 3.21 22.27 24.88
CA PRO A 97 2.44 23.19 24.03
C PRO A 97 2.73 24.69 24.24
N PHE A 98 3.25 25.08 25.41
CA PHE A 98 3.58 26.47 25.70
C PHE A 98 4.90 26.92 25.05
N LEU A 99 5.84 26.02 24.80
CA LEU A 99 7.08 26.33 24.09
C LEU A 99 6.81 26.75 22.64
N ASN A 100 5.80 26.17 21.98
CA ASN A 100 5.39 26.61 20.64
C ASN A 100 4.81 28.02 20.60
N ARG A 101 4.21 28.52 21.70
CA ARG A 101 3.76 29.92 21.79
C ARG A 101 4.91 30.91 21.98
N LEU A 102 5.99 30.48 22.61
CA LEU A 102 7.19 31.31 22.84
C LEU A 102 8.02 31.46 21.56
N PHE A 103 8.04 30.44 20.67
CA PHE A 103 8.81 30.48 19.44
C PHE A 103 8.06 31.13 18.26
N SER A 104 6.74 31.36 18.34
CA SER A 104 5.96 31.97 17.27
C SER A 104 5.88 33.50 17.33
N ASN A 105 6.48 34.16 18.31
CA ASN A 105 6.38 35.61 18.53
C ASN A 105 7.66 36.42 18.19
N SER A 106 8.64 35.83 17.49
CA SER A 106 9.88 36.54 17.14
C SER A 106 10.02 36.87 15.66
N SER A 107 9.03 37.57 15.10
CA SER A 107 9.23 38.29 13.83
C SER A 107 8.18 39.39 13.66
N ASN A 108 8.41 40.54 14.33
CA ASN A 108 8.05 41.87 13.85
C ASN A 108 8.65 42.94 14.76
N PRO A 109 9.34 43.99 14.23
CA PRO A 109 9.88 45.06 15.03
C PRO A 109 8.78 46.07 15.41
N PRO A 110 8.93 46.82 16.52
CA PRO A 110 7.92 47.71 17.04
C PRO A 110 7.92 49.06 16.26
N ALA A 111 6.75 49.47 15.79
CA ALA A 111 6.53 50.82 15.31
C ALA A 111 6.06 51.73 16.47
N GLU A 112 6.74 52.82 16.61
CA GLU A 112 6.54 53.88 17.58
C GLU A 112 5.11 54.50 17.54
N GLN A 113 4.59 54.77 18.72
CA GLN A 113 3.40 55.64 18.91
C GLN A 113 3.84 57.13 18.95
N PRO A 114 3.04 58.05 18.38
CA PRO A 114 2.92 59.39 18.93
C PRO A 114 1.56 59.59 19.59
N ARG A 115 1.61 60.31 20.70
CA ARG A 115 0.47 60.81 21.49
C ARG A 115 -0.13 62.09 20.93
N ASP A 116 -1.40 62.23 21.22
CA ASP A 116 -2.19 63.45 21.45
C ASP A 116 -2.76 64.26 20.24
N ASN A 117 -4.01 64.42 20.11
CA ASN A 117 -5.00 65.32 20.72
C ASN A 117 -6.25 65.52 19.86
N ALA A 118 -7.36 65.40 20.52
CA ALA A 118 -8.65 66.13 20.45
C ALA A 118 -9.24 66.58 19.09
N GLY A 119 -10.47 66.15 18.84
CA GLY A 119 -11.51 67.05 18.35
C GLY A 119 -12.34 66.60 17.17
N ALA A 120 -13.63 66.42 17.43
CA ALA A 120 -14.76 66.61 16.51
C ALA A 120 -15.17 65.55 15.49
N GLY A 121 -16.30 64.98 15.77
CA GLY A 121 -17.17 64.07 15.06
C GLY A 121 -17.27 64.11 13.57
N GLN A 122 -17.39 62.90 13.04
CA GLN A 122 -18.26 62.63 11.88
C GLN A 122 -18.47 61.10 11.73
N GLN A 123 -19.61 60.75 11.27
CA GLN A 123 -20.31 59.49 11.15
C GLN A 123 -19.46 58.31 10.65
N GLN A 124 -19.61 57.17 11.34
CA GLN A 124 -19.10 55.86 10.97
C GLN A 124 -19.89 55.22 9.81
N PRO A 125 -19.25 54.61 8.83
CA PRO A 125 -19.83 53.51 8.05
C PRO A 125 -19.62 52.16 8.79
N ALA A 126 -20.61 51.31 8.68
CA ALA A 126 -20.86 50.08 9.41
C ALA A 126 -19.68 49.13 9.52
N GLY A 127 -19.53 48.61 10.71
CA GLY A 127 -18.59 47.67 11.30
C GLY A 127 -17.97 46.60 10.40
N ARG A 128 -16.65 46.56 10.36
CA ARG A 128 -15.86 45.32 10.26
C ARG A 128 -16.05 44.59 11.59
N LYS A 129 -16.77 43.42 11.53
CA LYS A 129 -16.86 42.48 12.65
C LYS A 129 -15.44 42.09 13.01
N LYS A 130 -15.01 42.29 14.25
CA LYS A 130 -13.81 41.72 14.85
C LYS A 130 -13.84 40.21 14.64
N ASP A 131 -12.82 39.63 14.02
CA ASP A 131 -12.61 38.20 13.93
C ASP A 131 -12.60 37.64 15.36
N GLN A 132 -13.69 36.98 15.74
CA GLN A 132 -13.71 36.18 16.94
C GLN A 132 -12.77 34.99 16.68
N LYS A 133 -11.68 34.88 17.45
CA LYS A 133 -10.77 33.73 17.40
C LYS A 133 -11.60 32.44 17.54
N ARG A 134 -11.61 31.62 16.48
CA ARG A 134 -12.32 30.32 16.39
C ARG A 134 -11.44 29.23 16.98
N LYS A 135 -11.33 29.21 18.32
CA LYS A 135 -10.33 28.41 19.07
C LYS A 135 -10.41 26.90 18.79
N PHE A 136 -11.62 26.34 18.70
CA PHE A 136 -11.81 24.90 18.48
C PHE A 136 -11.67 24.55 16.99
N LEU A 137 -12.23 25.36 16.10
CA LEU A 137 -12.10 25.17 14.66
C LEU A 137 -10.65 25.25 14.19
N ASP A 138 -9.91 26.26 14.67
CA ASP A 138 -8.50 26.46 14.29
C ASP A 138 -7.57 25.36 14.83
N ASN A 139 -7.92 24.73 15.96
CA ASN A 139 -7.10 23.68 16.58
C ASN A 139 -7.40 22.27 16.07
N TYR A 140 -8.64 22.01 15.66
CA TYR A 140 -9.12 20.64 15.35
C TYR A 140 -9.68 20.48 13.94
N CYS A 141 -9.71 21.53 13.12
CA CYS A 141 -10.22 21.46 11.76
C CYS A 141 -9.29 22.16 10.78
N ILE A 142 -9.28 21.65 9.55
CA ILE A 142 -8.60 22.25 8.43
C ILE A 142 -9.61 23.10 7.65
N ASN A 143 -9.33 24.37 7.45
CA ASN A 143 -10.20 25.27 6.68
C ASN A 143 -9.98 25.06 5.17
N LEU A 144 -10.83 24.24 4.53
CA LEU A 144 -10.78 23.99 3.09
C LEU A 144 -11.11 25.25 2.27
N SER A 145 -12.04 26.08 2.74
CA SER A 145 -12.36 27.34 2.03
C SER A 145 -11.21 28.32 2.01
N GLN A 146 -10.40 28.36 3.09
CA GLN A 146 -9.18 29.20 3.09
C GLN A 146 -8.12 28.62 2.16
N ARG A 147 -7.89 27.30 2.20
CA ARG A 147 -6.97 26.62 1.27
C ARG A 147 -7.36 26.84 -0.20
N ALA A 148 -8.68 26.84 -0.49
CA ALA A 148 -9.17 27.15 -1.83
C ALA A 148 -8.85 28.59 -2.26
N ARG A 149 -9.01 29.57 -1.35
CA ARG A 149 -8.65 30.98 -1.62
C ARG A 149 -7.14 31.15 -1.84
N ASP A 150 -6.35 30.40 -1.09
CA ASP A 150 -4.88 30.43 -1.17
C ASP A 150 -4.33 29.66 -2.39
N GLY A 151 -5.20 29.00 -3.19
CA GLY A 151 -4.80 28.19 -4.33
C GLY A 151 -4.04 26.92 -3.96
N LYS A 152 -4.22 26.41 -2.72
CA LYS A 152 -3.53 25.23 -2.18
C LYS A 152 -4.31 23.95 -2.31
N LEU A 153 -5.42 23.94 -3.03
CA LEU A 153 -6.21 22.75 -3.33
C LEU A 153 -6.06 22.39 -4.80
N ASP A 154 -5.88 21.11 -5.05
CA ASP A 154 -5.80 20.56 -6.40
C ASP A 154 -7.15 20.69 -7.11
N ALA A 155 -7.12 20.81 -8.44
CA ALA A 155 -8.34 20.86 -9.24
C ALA A 155 -9.10 19.54 -9.16
N VAL A 156 -10.39 19.61 -8.81
CA VAL A 156 -11.25 18.42 -8.75
C VAL A 156 -11.93 18.22 -10.11
N ILE A 157 -11.64 17.10 -10.74
CA ILE A 157 -12.06 16.76 -12.10
C ILE A 157 -12.89 15.48 -12.08
N GLY A 158 -13.96 15.43 -12.90
CA GLY A 158 -14.77 14.22 -13.09
C GLY A 158 -15.72 13.88 -11.93
N ARG A 159 -15.97 14.84 -11.03
CA ARG A 159 -16.89 14.70 -9.89
C ARG A 159 -18.01 15.74 -9.85
N GLU A 160 -18.29 16.32 -11.01
CA GLU A 160 -19.26 17.41 -11.15
C GLU A 160 -20.67 17.01 -10.70
N GLN A 161 -21.10 15.77 -11.03
CA GLN A 161 -22.44 15.24 -10.68
C GLN A 161 -22.58 15.02 -9.18
N GLU A 162 -21.57 14.43 -8.56
CA GLU A 162 -21.57 14.19 -7.11
C GLU A 162 -21.52 15.51 -6.33
N ILE A 163 -20.69 16.48 -6.75
CA ILE A 163 -20.63 17.82 -6.13
C ILE A 163 -21.99 18.53 -6.29
N GLU A 164 -22.59 18.49 -7.47
CA GLU A 164 -23.93 19.07 -7.70
C GLU A 164 -24.96 18.42 -6.78
N ARG A 165 -24.92 17.09 -6.64
CA ARG A 165 -25.82 16.37 -5.73
C ARG A 165 -25.61 16.77 -4.26
N VAL A 166 -24.37 16.94 -3.83
CA VAL A 166 -24.04 17.46 -2.49
C VAL A 166 -24.60 18.87 -2.28
N VAL A 167 -24.42 19.77 -3.26
CA VAL A 167 -24.97 21.13 -3.25
C VAL A 167 -26.50 21.11 -3.15
N GLN A 168 -27.18 20.25 -3.92
CA GLN A 168 -28.63 20.08 -3.87
C GLN A 168 -29.09 19.64 -2.47
N ILE A 169 -28.41 18.68 -1.84
CA ILE A 169 -28.73 18.18 -0.51
C ILE A 169 -28.52 19.25 0.54
N LEU A 170 -27.39 19.94 0.54
CA LEU A 170 -27.08 21.03 1.47
C LEU A 170 -28.08 22.18 1.40
N ASN A 171 -28.68 22.43 0.24
CA ASN A 171 -29.70 23.46 0.05
C ASN A 171 -31.10 23.09 0.55
N ARG A 172 -31.34 21.82 0.93
CA ARG A 172 -32.64 21.35 1.44
C ARG A 172 -32.97 21.98 2.81
N ARG A 173 -34.26 21.98 3.15
CA ARG A 173 -34.73 22.39 4.47
C ARG A 173 -34.52 21.31 5.53
N GLN A 174 -34.66 20.04 5.14
CA GLN A 174 -34.51 18.87 6.00
C GLN A 174 -33.69 17.81 5.25
N LYS A 175 -33.07 16.89 6.00
CA LYS A 175 -32.14 15.87 5.44
C LYS A 175 -31.04 16.53 4.59
N ASN A 176 -30.47 17.59 5.15
CA ASN A 176 -29.49 18.47 4.48
C ASN A 176 -28.03 18.10 4.79
N ASN A 177 -27.80 16.89 5.28
CA ASN A 177 -26.45 16.37 5.53
C ASN A 177 -26.17 15.25 4.52
N PRO A 178 -25.34 15.49 3.47
CA PRO A 178 -24.92 14.44 2.57
C PRO A 178 -23.96 13.47 3.25
N CYS A 179 -24.06 12.19 2.91
CA CYS A 179 -23.11 11.17 3.29
C CYS A 179 -22.52 10.55 2.00
N LEU A 180 -21.25 10.78 1.75
CA LEU A 180 -20.51 10.25 0.62
C LEU A 180 -20.17 8.79 0.92
N ILE A 181 -20.69 7.86 0.10
CA ILE A 181 -20.52 6.43 0.31
C ILE A 181 -19.79 5.85 -0.89
N GLY A 182 -18.65 5.22 -0.66
CA GLY A 182 -17.85 4.60 -1.71
C GLY A 182 -16.64 3.89 -1.13
N GLU A 183 -15.97 3.10 -1.95
CA GLU A 183 -14.77 2.38 -1.55
C GLU A 183 -13.60 3.35 -1.20
N PRO A 184 -12.59 2.89 -0.43
CA PRO A 184 -11.40 3.70 -0.16
C PRO A 184 -10.70 4.11 -1.46
N GLY A 185 -10.17 5.34 -1.53
CA GLY A 185 -9.41 5.80 -2.70
C GLY A 185 -10.24 6.27 -3.91
N VAL A 186 -11.60 6.21 -3.87
CA VAL A 186 -12.43 6.70 -5.00
C VAL A 186 -12.56 8.23 -5.08
N GLY A 187 -11.94 8.98 -4.16
CA GLY A 187 -11.95 10.45 -4.17
C GLY A 187 -13.12 11.10 -3.40
N LYS A 188 -13.61 10.50 -2.31
CA LYS A 188 -14.67 11.09 -1.46
C LYS A 188 -14.27 12.44 -0.88
N THR A 189 -13.06 12.56 -0.37
CA THR A 189 -12.53 13.81 0.22
C THR A 189 -12.37 14.91 -0.81
N ALA A 190 -11.96 14.57 -2.04
CA ALA A 190 -11.87 15.50 -3.16
C ALA A 190 -13.21 16.19 -3.49
N ILE A 191 -14.35 15.49 -3.31
CA ILE A 191 -15.69 16.10 -3.50
C ILE A 191 -15.92 17.26 -2.51
N ALA A 192 -15.46 17.13 -1.27
CA ALA A 192 -15.56 18.19 -0.27
C ALA A 192 -14.64 19.38 -0.61
N GLU A 193 -13.46 19.11 -1.15
CA GLU A 193 -12.52 20.11 -1.64
C GLU A 193 -13.08 20.86 -2.86
N GLY A 194 -13.65 20.12 -3.82
CA GLY A 194 -14.33 20.70 -4.98
C GLY A 194 -15.55 21.56 -4.61
N LEU A 195 -16.29 21.16 -3.59
CA LEU A 195 -17.35 22.00 -3.02
C LEU A 195 -16.78 23.31 -2.44
N ALA A 196 -15.67 23.24 -1.71
CA ALA A 196 -15.02 24.44 -1.16
C ALA A 196 -14.55 25.38 -2.28
N GLN A 197 -13.99 24.85 -3.36
CA GLN A 197 -13.61 25.62 -4.55
C GLN A 197 -14.83 26.30 -5.21
N ARG A 198 -15.93 25.58 -5.42
CA ARG A 198 -17.18 26.14 -5.97
C ARG A 198 -17.81 27.22 -5.07
N ILE A 199 -17.72 27.06 -3.76
CA ILE A 199 -18.18 28.10 -2.82
C ILE A 199 -17.34 29.38 -2.95
N VAL A 200 -16.01 29.24 -3.04
CA VAL A 200 -15.07 30.36 -3.17
C VAL A 200 -15.23 31.06 -4.53
N SER A 201 -15.42 30.32 -5.62
CA SER A 201 -15.69 30.88 -6.96
C SER A 201 -17.09 31.49 -7.10
N GLY A 202 -18.01 31.19 -6.15
CA GLY A 202 -19.38 31.68 -6.19
C GLY A 202 -20.34 30.86 -7.05
N ASP A 203 -19.89 29.71 -7.60
CA ASP A 203 -20.66 28.78 -8.43
C ASP A 203 -21.54 27.84 -7.60
N VAL A 204 -22.30 28.42 -6.67
CA VAL A 204 -23.23 27.73 -5.79
C VAL A 204 -24.46 28.60 -5.53
N PRO A 205 -25.61 28.03 -5.12
CA PRO A 205 -26.81 28.77 -4.73
C PRO A 205 -26.51 29.82 -3.65
N PHE A 206 -27.24 30.94 -3.67
CA PHE A 206 -27.03 32.09 -2.78
C PHE A 206 -26.86 31.73 -1.30
N LYS A 207 -27.62 30.74 -0.80
CA LYS A 207 -27.52 30.27 0.59
C LYS A 207 -26.17 29.68 0.97
N LEU A 208 -25.42 29.14 0.00
CA LEU A 208 -24.15 28.48 0.23
C LEU A 208 -22.95 29.40 -0.01
N ARG A 209 -23.11 30.55 -0.69
CA ARG A 209 -22.02 31.47 -1.03
C ARG A 209 -21.25 32.02 0.18
N GLN A 210 -21.93 32.12 1.33
CA GLN A 210 -21.32 32.64 2.57
C GLN A 210 -20.87 31.51 3.52
N LYS A 211 -21.00 30.25 3.10
CA LYS A 211 -20.59 29.12 3.90
C LYS A 211 -19.10 28.89 3.80
N GLU A 212 -18.54 28.38 4.87
CA GLU A 212 -17.14 27.95 4.95
C GLU A 212 -17.09 26.45 5.21
N VAL A 213 -16.21 25.74 4.51
CA VAL A 213 -16.04 24.28 4.63
C VAL A 213 -14.83 24.00 5.47
N TYR A 214 -15.02 23.20 6.52
CA TYR A 214 -13.97 22.77 7.44
C TYR A 214 -13.91 21.25 7.47
N LEU A 215 -12.74 20.67 7.33
CA LEU A 215 -12.47 19.24 7.46
C LEU A 215 -12.06 18.94 8.91
N LEU A 216 -12.77 18.07 9.60
CA LEU A 216 -12.46 17.66 10.97
C LEU A 216 -11.25 16.73 11.01
N ASP A 217 -10.25 17.08 11.81
CA ASP A 217 -9.14 16.20 12.14
C ASP A 217 -9.47 15.44 13.44
N LEU A 218 -9.92 14.20 13.27
CA LEU A 218 -10.26 13.32 14.39
C LEU A 218 -9.04 12.98 15.25
N THR A 219 -7.87 12.87 14.62
CA THR A 219 -6.62 12.54 15.31
C THR A 219 -6.22 13.67 16.26
N ALA A 220 -6.28 14.91 15.78
CA ALA A 220 -6.02 16.09 16.61
C ALA A 220 -7.04 16.23 17.75
N LEU A 221 -8.30 15.87 17.50
CA LEU A 221 -9.37 15.95 18.51
C LEU A 221 -9.16 14.93 19.65
N VAL A 222 -8.65 13.75 19.34
CA VAL A 222 -8.42 12.65 20.31
C VAL A 222 -7.04 12.77 20.96
N ALA A 223 -6.04 13.34 20.28
CA ALA A 223 -4.67 13.43 20.78
C ALA A 223 -4.59 14.09 22.17
N GLY A 224 -3.91 13.43 23.12
CA GLY A 224 -3.73 13.93 24.49
C GLY A 224 -4.98 13.88 25.36
N THR A 225 -6.05 13.19 24.97
CA THR A 225 -7.20 12.93 25.84
C THR A 225 -6.98 11.63 26.60
N GLN A 226 -6.59 11.73 27.88
CA GLN A 226 -6.47 10.56 28.78
C GLN A 226 -7.83 10.15 29.37
N PHE A 227 -8.80 11.05 29.44
CA PHE A 227 -10.11 10.82 30.02
C PHE A 227 -11.23 11.11 29.00
N ARG A 228 -12.26 10.27 29.02
CA ARG A 228 -13.47 10.39 28.19
C ARG A 228 -14.09 11.79 28.21
N GLY A 229 -14.14 12.44 29.38
CA GLY A 229 -14.72 13.77 29.53
C GLY A 229 -13.98 14.88 28.78
N GLN A 230 -12.67 14.74 28.53
CA GLN A 230 -11.90 15.73 27.78
C GLN A 230 -12.26 15.74 26.29
N PHE A 231 -12.39 14.57 25.68
CA PHE A 231 -12.86 14.44 24.29
C PHE A 231 -14.28 14.98 24.12
N GLU A 232 -15.20 14.60 25.04
CA GLU A 232 -16.57 15.09 25.02
C GLU A 232 -16.62 16.61 25.14
N SER A 233 -15.81 17.21 26.00
CA SER A 233 -15.72 18.66 26.20
C SER A 233 -15.21 19.37 24.91
N ARG A 234 -14.17 18.81 24.25
CA ARG A 234 -13.65 19.37 22.98
C ARG A 234 -14.71 19.30 21.87
N MET A 235 -15.39 18.15 21.72
CA MET A 235 -16.45 17.99 20.73
C MET A 235 -17.64 18.92 21.00
N LYS A 236 -18.07 19.06 22.24
CA LYS A 236 -19.12 20.03 22.63
C LYS A 236 -18.70 21.45 22.31
N GLY A 237 -17.47 21.85 22.65
CA GLY A 237 -16.93 23.17 22.35
C GLY A 237 -16.90 23.45 20.84
N LEU A 238 -16.49 22.48 20.04
CA LEU A 238 -16.48 22.56 18.57
C LEU A 238 -17.90 22.78 18.01
N ILE A 239 -18.87 21.97 18.45
CA ILE A 239 -20.27 22.08 18.00
C ILE A 239 -20.87 23.43 18.39
N GLU A 240 -20.58 23.93 19.60
CA GLU A 240 -21.05 25.26 20.03
C GLU A 240 -20.46 26.39 19.20
N GLU A 241 -19.19 26.28 18.85
CA GLU A 241 -18.51 27.26 17.98
C GLU A 241 -19.08 27.27 16.56
N ILE A 242 -19.34 26.08 15.98
CA ILE A 242 -20.01 25.93 14.67
C ILE A 242 -21.42 26.54 14.73
N ARG A 243 -22.19 26.26 15.80
CA ARG A 243 -23.52 26.81 15.98
C ARG A 243 -23.54 28.32 16.10
N LYS A 244 -22.60 28.90 16.85
CA LYS A 244 -22.46 30.36 17.01
C LYS A 244 -22.05 31.02 15.68
N ALA A 245 -21.18 30.43 14.90
CA ALA A 245 -20.76 30.92 13.60
C ALA A 245 -21.89 30.87 12.54
N GLY A 246 -22.69 29.79 12.54
CA GLY A 246 -23.89 29.62 11.70
C GLY A 246 -23.62 29.46 10.19
N ASN A 247 -22.41 29.72 9.74
CA ASN A 247 -21.99 29.66 8.33
C ASN A 247 -21.04 28.51 8.00
N ILE A 248 -20.89 27.51 8.87
CA ILE A 248 -19.93 26.44 8.73
C ILE A 248 -20.59 25.16 8.22
N ILE A 249 -19.91 24.48 7.29
CA ILE A 249 -20.17 23.11 6.85
C ILE A 249 -18.99 22.27 7.34
N LEU A 250 -19.27 21.29 8.22
CA LEU A 250 -18.26 20.41 8.76
C LEU A 250 -18.17 19.15 7.90
N VAL A 251 -16.98 18.85 7.39
CA VAL A 251 -16.68 17.59 6.69
C VAL A 251 -16.06 16.63 7.69
N ILE A 252 -16.59 15.42 7.76
CA ILE A 252 -16.11 14.36 8.63
C ILE A 252 -15.75 13.16 7.74
N ASP A 253 -14.46 12.95 7.55
CA ASP A 253 -14.00 11.75 6.89
C ASP A 253 -14.07 10.57 7.86
N GLU A 254 -14.33 9.37 7.33
CA GLU A 254 -14.57 8.16 8.13
C GLU A 254 -15.60 8.39 9.26
N VAL A 255 -16.74 9.01 8.93
CA VAL A 255 -17.78 9.38 9.92
C VAL A 255 -18.24 8.20 10.79
N HIS A 256 -18.05 6.97 10.35
CA HIS A 256 -18.33 5.76 11.12
C HIS A 256 -17.47 5.66 12.39
N ASN A 257 -16.24 6.21 12.41
CA ASN A 257 -15.38 6.24 13.59
C ASN A 257 -15.99 7.07 14.74
N ILE A 258 -16.78 8.08 14.40
CA ILE A 258 -17.49 8.89 15.40
C ILE A 258 -18.75 8.17 15.88
N VAL A 259 -19.40 7.40 15.01
CA VAL A 259 -20.70 6.76 15.26
C VAL A 259 -20.53 5.37 15.87
N GLY A 260 -19.55 4.60 15.42
CA GLY A 260 -19.30 3.21 15.81
C GLY A 260 -18.49 3.01 17.08
N ALA A 261 -17.89 4.06 17.61
CA ALA A 261 -17.05 4.00 18.81
C ALA A 261 -17.83 3.69 20.13
N GLY A 262 -19.02 3.09 20.05
CA GLY A 262 -19.92 2.88 21.20
C GLY A 262 -20.11 1.44 21.66
N ASP A 263 -19.64 0.44 20.90
CA ASP A 263 -19.98 -0.96 21.16
C ASP A 263 -18.97 -1.72 22.06
N ALA A 264 -17.80 -1.13 22.35
CA ALA A 264 -16.88 -1.68 23.34
C ALA A 264 -17.03 -0.95 24.68
N GLU A 265 -17.11 -1.68 25.80
CA GLU A 265 -17.10 -1.13 27.16
C GLU A 265 -15.88 -0.21 27.34
N GLY A 266 -16.13 1.10 27.40
CA GLY A 266 -15.08 2.13 27.53
C GLY A 266 -14.82 3.01 26.31
N SER A 267 -15.45 2.77 25.15
CA SER A 267 -15.21 3.56 23.94
C SER A 267 -15.91 4.94 23.96
N MET A 268 -15.26 5.91 23.31
CA MET A 268 -15.69 7.32 23.27
C MET A 268 -16.91 7.50 22.34
N ASN A 269 -18.09 7.73 22.88
CA ASN A 269 -19.34 7.82 22.12
C ASN A 269 -19.62 9.26 21.65
N ALA A 270 -18.89 9.73 20.63
CA ALA A 270 -19.10 11.05 20.02
C ALA A 270 -20.46 11.19 19.31
N ALA A 271 -21.05 10.07 18.90
CA ALA A 271 -22.37 10.04 18.27
C ALA A 271 -23.45 10.66 19.16
N ASN A 272 -23.41 10.43 20.47
CA ASN A 272 -24.41 10.97 21.42
C ASN A 272 -24.33 12.50 21.52
N ILE A 273 -23.21 13.12 21.17
CA ILE A 273 -23.05 14.58 21.16
C ILE A 273 -23.50 15.16 19.81
N LEU A 274 -23.20 14.49 18.70
CA LEU A 274 -23.58 14.93 17.36
C LEU A 274 -25.06 14.72 17.04
N LYS A 275 -25.66 13.61 17.47
CA LYS A 275 -27.07 13.27 17.20
C LYS A 275 -28.05 14.40 17.56
N PRO A 276 -28.01 15.05 18.75
CA PRO A 276 -28.90 16.15 19.07
C PRO A 276 -28.72 17.37 18.16
N ALA A 277 -27.48 17.74 17.83
CA ALA A 277 -27.18 18.89 16.97
C ALA A 277 -27.65 18.67 15.54
N LEU A 278 -27.42 17.47 14.98
CA LEU A 278 -27.90 17.04 13.66
C LEU A 278 -29.45 16.96 13.65
N SER A 279 -30.05 16.44 14.74
CA SER A 279 -31.49 16.29 14.85
C SER A 279 -32.24 17.62 14.85
N ARG A 280 -31.67 18.64 15.48
CA ARG A 280 -32.23 19.99 15.50
C ARG A 280 -31.88 20.83 14.29
N GLY A 281 -31.00 20.32 13.41
CA GLY A 281 -30.52 21.07 12.25
C GLY A 281 -29.62 22.28 12.60
N GLU A 282 -28.98 22.23 13.78
CA GLU A 282 -28.11 23.29 14.29
C GLU A 282 -26.77 23.37 13.54
N ILE A 283 -26.35 22.25 12.98
CA ILE A 283 -25.11 22.10 12.19
C ILE A 283 -25.39 21.41 10.85
N GLN A 284 -24.57 21.71 9.86
CA GLN A 284 -24.53 21.00 8.56
C GLN A 284 -23.25 20.17 8.50
N VAL A 285 -23.40 18.89 8.17
CA VAL A 285 -22.30 17.92 8.12
C VAL A 285 -22.28 17.21 6.76
N ILE A 286 -21.09 17.03 6.20
CA ILE A 286 -20.82 16.13 5.10
C ILE A 286 -20.06 14.94 5.71
N GLY A 287 -20.65 13.76 5.70
CA GLY A 287 -19.95 12.54 6.10
C GLY A 287 -19.34 11.84 4.92
N ALA A 288 -18.20 11.18 5.10
CA ALA A 288 -17.64 10.23 4.14
C ALA A 288 -17.42 8.88 4.82
N THR A 289 -17.73 7.77 4.13
CA THR A 289 -17.59 6.41 4.67
C THR A 289 -17.61 5.36 3.55
N THR A 290 -17.38 4.09 3.89
CA THR A 290 -17.53 2.97 2.96
C THR A 290 -18.97 2.41 2.98
N PHE A 291 -19.32 1.57 1.98
CA PHE A 291 -20.64 0.91 1.92
C PHE A 291 -20.90 0.04 3.15
N ASN A 292 -19.89 -0.73 3.57
CA ASN A 292 -20.01 -1.66 4.69
C ASN A 292 -20.20 -0.92 6.00
N GLU A 293 -19.42 0.12 6.26
CA GLU A 293 -19.49 0.90 7.47
C GLU A 293 -20.78 1.74 7.54
N TYR A 294 -21.27 2.25 6.40
CA TYR A 294 -22.55 2.94 6.34
C TYR A 294 -23.69 2.04 6.79
N ARG A 295 -23.77 0.80 6.25
CA ARG A 295 -24.79 -0.18 6.66
C ARG A 295 -24.68 -0.58 8.12
N LYS A 296 -23.46 -0.76 8.61
CA LYS A 296 -23.20 -1.24 9.96
C LYS A 296 -23.51 -0.18 11.04
N HIS A 297 -23.15 1.07 10.78
CA HIS A 297 -23.15 2.12 11.81
C HIS A 297 -24.20 3.23 11.59
N ILE A 298 -24.54 3.59 10.34
CA ILE A 298 -25.46 4.71 10.06
C ILE A 298 -26.86 4.20 9.75
N GLU A 299 -27.00 3.22 8.88
CA GLU A 299 -28.31 2.69 8.44
C GLU A 299 -29.05 1.99 9.58
N LYS A 300 -28.33 1.32 10.50
CA LYS A 300 -28.93 0.70 11.69
C LYS A 300 -29.41 1.71 12.74
N ASP A 301 -28.88 2.92 12.73
CA ASP A 301 -29.27 3.99 13.66
C ASP A 301 -30.34 4.88 13.04
N THR A 302 -31.61 4.65 13.43
CA THR A 302 -32.78 5.36 12.88
C THR A 302 -32.73 6.89 13.05
N ALA A 303 -31.97 7.40 14.02
CA ALA A 303 -31.82 8.84 14.23
C ALA A 303 -30.83 9.45 13.21
N LEU A 304 -29.78 8.73 12.83
CA LEU A 304 -28.80 9.17 11.83
C LEU A 304 -29.31 8.94 10.41
N GLU A 305 -29.90 7.77 10.12
CA GLU A 305 -30.49 7.45 8.81
C GLU A 305 -31.47 8.53 8.33
N ARG A 306 -32.30 9.06 9.24
CA ARG A 306 -33.25 10.13 8.93
C ARG A 306 -32.61 11.50 8.69
N ARG A 307 -31.32 11.67 8.98
CA ARG A 307 -30.60 12.95 8.89
C ARG A 307 -29.55 12.98 7.79
N PHE A 308 -28.92 11.85 7.54
CA PHE A 308 -27.99 11.72 6.41
C PHE A 308 -28.73 11.35 5.12
N GLN A 309 -28.27 11.91 4.02
CA GLN A 309 -28.72 11.55 2.68
C GLN A 309 -27.55 10.89 1.92
N PRO A 310 -27.66 9.62 1.54
CA PRO A 310 -26.58 8.94 0.84
C PRO A 310 -26.33 9.54 -0.55
N VAL A 311 -25.06 9.67 -0.86
CA VAL A 311 -24.54 10.02 -2.19
C VAL A 311 -23.48 8.98 -2.53
N THR A 312 -23.79 8.13 -3.50
CA THR A 312 -22.87 7.07 -3.94
C THR A 312 -21.75 7.67 -4.78
N VAL A 313 -20.52 7.36 -4.40
CA VAL A 313 -19.31 7.74 -5.13
C VAL A 313 -18.70 6.46 -5.70
N ASN A 314 -18.92 6.26 -6.98
CA ASN A 314 -18.42 5.08 -7.70
C ASN A 314 -16.95 5.26 -8.10
N GLU A 315 -16.27 4.13 -8.30
CA GLU A 315 -14.96 4.10 -8.93
C GLU A 315 -15.06 4.69 -10.35
N PRO A 316 -14.20 5.66 -10.72
CA PRO A 316 -14.21 6.21 -12.08
C PRO A 316 -13.71 5.17 -13.08
N ASN A 317 -14.19 5.25 -14.31
CA ASN A 317 -13.67 4.43 -15.40
C ASN A 317 -12.28 4.89 -15.85
N ILE A 318 -11.63 4.10 -16.72
CA ILE A 318 -10.27 4.38 -17.22
C ILE A 318 -10.18 5.76 -17.88
N GLU A 319 -11.18 6.15 -18.68
CA GLU A 319 -11.17 7.43 -19.41
C GLU A 319 -11.32 8.63 -18.47
N ASP A 320 -12.20 8.54 -17.48
CA ASP A 320 -12.40 9.59 -16.50
C ASP A 320 -11.18 9.68 -15.55
N THR A 321 -10.59 8.55 -15.19
CA THR A 321 -9.32 8.51 -14.44
C THR A 321 -8.21 9.19 -15.22
N LEU A 322 -8.11 8.94 -16.52
CA LEU A 322 -7.10 9.59 -17.36
C LEU A 322 -7.28 11.13 -17.38
N LYS A 323 -8.52 11.63 -17.46
CA LYS A 323 -8.80 13.08 -17.37
C LYS A 323 -8.37 13.64 -16.00
N ILE A 324 -8.67 12.90 -14.92
CA ILE A 324 -8.23 13.29 -13.56
C ILE A 324 -6.72 13.40 -13.52
N LEU A 325 -6.00 12.36 -13.95
CA LEU A 325 -4.54 12.37 -13.94
C LEU A 325 -3.94 13.49 -14.81
N GLN A 326 -4.50 13.72 -16.00
CA GLN A 326 -4.07 14.83 -16.86
C GLN A 326 -4.21 16.19 -16.18
N GLY A 327 -5.27 16.36 -15.40
CA GLY A 327 -5.51 17.63 -14.68
C GLY A 327 -4.59 17.85 -13.48
N ILE A 328 -4.16 16.75 -12.81
CA ILE A 328 -3.31 16.85 -11.62
C ILE A 328 -1.82 16.62 -11.91
N ALA A 329 -1.46 16.11 -13.10
CA ALA A 329 -0.08 15.75 -13.45
C ALA A 329 0.91 16.89 -13.21
N HIS A 330 0.53 18.14 -13.52
CA HIS A 330 1.42 19.28 -13.37
C HIS A 330 1.86 19.55 -11.92
N TYR A 331 1.05 19.16 -10.90
CA TYR A 331 1.44 19.26 -9.50
C TYR A 331 2.58 18.31 -9.18
N TYR A 332 2.49 17.04 -9.69
CA TYR A 332 3.53 16.03 -9.52
C TYR A 332 4.79 16.37 -10.32
N GLU A 333 4.63 16.90 -11.54
CA GLU A 333 5.75 17.39 -12.35
C GLU A 333 6.53 18.50 -11.64
N GLN A 334 5.84 19.45 -11.03
CA GLN A 334 6.47 20.52 -10.27
C GLN A 334 7.14 20.02 -9.00
N PHE A 335 6.49 19.09 -8.27
CA PHE A 335 7.00 18.57 -7.01
C PHE A 335 8.26 17.72 -7.21
N HIS A 336 8.24 16.82 -8.18
CA HIS A 336 9.35 15.88 -8.42
C HIS A 336 10.39 16.40 -9.43
N GLY A 337 10.08 17.46 -10.17
CA GLY A 337 10.95 18.00 -11.23
C GLY A 337 11.09 17.06 -12.43
N VAL A 338 10.07 16.23 -12.71
CA VAL A 338 10.03 15.21 -13.76
C VAL A 338 8.86 15.51 -14.69
N ALA A 339 9.06 15.48 -16.00
CA ALA A 339 7.96 15.65 -16.96
C ALA A 339 7.22 14.31 -17.17
N ILE A 340 5.90 14.35 -17.22
CA ILE A 340 5.04 13.16 -17.34
C ILE A 340 4.36 13.15 -18.72
N PRO A 341 4.86 12.37 -19.70
CA PRO A 341 4.25 12.28 -21.02
C PRO A 341 2.83 11.71 -20.97
N GLN A 342 1.90 12.23 -21.79
CA GLN A 342 0.51 11.73 -21.84
C GLN A 342 0.40 10.23 -22.13
N GLY A 343 1.30 9.68 -22.95
CA GLY A 343 1.36 8.24 -23.22
C GLY A 343 1.63 7.43 -21.96
N VAL A 344 2.50 7.93 -21.07
CA VAL A 344 2.84 7.27 -19.78
C VAL A 344 1.65 7.37 -18.81
N LEU A 345 0.95 8.50 -18.74
CA LEU A 345 -0.27 8.64 -17.94
C LEU A 345 -1.32 7.60 -18.31
N ARG A 346 -1.60 7.44 -19.62
CA ARG A 346 -2.56 6.44 -20.10
C ARG A 346 -2.14 5.02 -19.72
N GLN A 347 -0.87 4.70 -19.90
CA GLN A 347 -0.35 3.39 -19.55
C GLN A 347 -0.38 3.16 -18.03
N ALA A 348 -0.08 4.16 -17.22
CA ALA A 348 -0.17 4.07 -15.77
C ALA A 348 -1.59 3.70 -15.30
N VAL A 349 -2.64 4.32 -15.89
CA VAL A 349 -4.03 3.96 -15.61
C VAL A 349 -4.33 2.52 -16.00
N LEU A 350 -3.98 2.12 -17.24
CA LEU A 350 -4.24 0.76 -17.74
C LEU A 350 -3.50 -0.31 -16.91
N LEU A 351 -2.25 -0.03 -16.56
CA LEU A 351 -1.44 -0.98 -15.80
C LEU A 351 -1.86 -1.03 -14.33
N SER A 352 -2.24 0.10 -13.73
CA SER A 352 -2.78 0.11 -12.36
C SER A 352 -4.09 -0.67 -12.28
N GLU A 353 -4.97 -0.54 -13.27
CA GLU A 353 -6.23 -1.30 -13.33
C GLU A 353 -5.97 -2.79 -13.48
N ARG A 354 -5.02 -3.16 -14.33
CA ARG A 354 -4.69 -4.56 -14.63
C ARG A 354 -3.94 -5.25 -13.49
N TYR A 355 -2.99 -4.56 -12.84
CA TYR A 355 -2.02 -5.19 -11.93
C TYR A 355 -2.27 -4.90 -10.44
N ILE A 356 -2.97 -3.80 -10.12
CA ILE A 356 -3.26 -3.40 -8.74
C ILE A 356 -4.74 -3.65 -8.47
N THR A 357 -5.06 -4.80 -7.86
CA THR A 357 -6.43 -5.27 -7.66
C THR A 357 -6.97 -5.05 -6.25
N ASP A 358 -6.11 -4.65 -5.31
CA ASP A 358 -6.45 -4.41 -3.90
C ASP A 358 -6.82 -2.96 -3.59
N ARG A 359 -6.71 -2.06 -4.56
CA ARG A 359 -7.02 -0.63 -4.48
C ARG A 359 -7.91 -0.18 -5.63
N TYR A 360 -8.50 0.99 -5.51
CA TYR A 360 -9.45 1.54 -6.47
C TYR A 360 -8.89 2.76 -7.22
N LEU A 361 -9.39 2.99 -8.44
CA LEU A 361 -9.14 4.20 -9.20
C LEU A 361 -9.89 5.40 -8.54
N PRO A 362 -9.35 6.63 -8.61
CA PRO A 362 -8.10 7.03 -9.27
C PRO A 362 -6.85 6.84 -8.38
N ASP A 363 -7.00 6.58 -7.09
CA ASP A 363 -5.95 6.58 -6.07
C ASP A 363 -4.76 5.69 -6.46
N LYS A 364 -5.03 4.41 -6.82
CA LYS A 364 -3.98 3.48 -7.25
C LYS A 364 -3.15 3.96 -8.44
N ALA A 365 -3.74 4.74 -9.35
CA ALA A 365 -3.04 5.28 -10.50
C ALA A 365 -2.26 6.57 -10.15
N ILE A 366 -2.79 7.37 -9.23
CA ILE A 366 -2.12 8.55 -8.66
C ILE A 366 -0.88 8.11 -7.89
N ASP A 367 -1.03 7.18 -6.95
CA ASP A 367 0.08 6.63 -6.15
C ASP A 367 1.16 6.04 -7.05
N LEU A 368 0.76 5.30 -8.10
CA LEU A 368 1.69 4.71 -9.06
C LEU A 368 2.55 5.78 -9.77
N ILE A 369 1.94 6.89 -10.17
CA ILE A 369 2.66 8.00 -10.81
C ILE A 369 3.55 8.72 -9.81
N ASP A 370 3.06 9.00 -8.61
CA ASP A 370 3.81 9.67 -7.56
C ASP A 370 5.07 8.88 -7.20
N GLU A 371 4.93 7.58 -6.96
CA GLU A 371 6.07 6.72 -6.63
C GLU A 371 7.02 6.52 -7.83
N ALA A 372 6.49 6.45 -9.06
CA ALA A 372 7.32 6.35 -10.25
C ALA A 372 8.13 7.65 -10.52
N CYS A 373 7.54 8.82 -10.25
CA CYS A 373 8.26 10.10 -10.29
C CYS A 373 9.33 10.17 -9.18
N SER A 374 9.01 9.67 -7.99
CA SER A 374 9.97 9.57 -6.89
C SER A 374 11.13 8.61 -7.21
N ASP A 375 10.84 7.44 -7.79
CA ASP A 375 11.87 6.49 -8.28
C ASP A 375 12.78 7.13 -9.33
N LYS A 376 12.19 7.88 -10.28
CA LYS A 376 12.95 8.61 -11.27
C LYS A 376 13.82 9.70 -10.64
N ASN A 377 13.29 10.46 -9.72
CA ASN A 377 14.01 11.50 -9.00
C ASN A 377 15.19 10.93 -8.21
N LEU A 378 14.99 9.81 -7.51
CA LEU A 378 16.03 9.15 -6.71
C LEU A 378 17.20 8.64 -7.54
N HIS A 379 16.92 8.10 -8.74
CA HIS A 379 17.92 7.45 -9.58
C HIS A 379 18.49 8.34 -10.69
N ASP A 380 17.98 9.57 -10.85
CA ASP A 380 18.48 10.49 -11.87
C ASP A 380 19.55 11.41 -11.29
N PRO A 381 20.81 11.29 -11.72
CA PRO A 381 21.91 12.10 -11.19
C PRO A 381 21.76 13.59 -11.51
N ASP A 382 21.13 13.93 -12.63
CA ASP A 382 20.99 15.33 -13.07
C ASP A 382 19.96 16.08 -12.19
N ILE A 383 18.91 15.41 -11.69
CA ILE A 383 17.92 16.01 -10.78
C ILE A 383 18.56 16.33 -9.43
N ASN A 384 19.24 15.35 -8.85
CA ASN A 384 19.89 15.53 -7.56
C ASN A 384 20.97 16.62 -7.63
N ARG A 385 21.80 16.58 -8.67
CA ARG A 385 22.86 17.60 -8.90
C ARG A 385 22.26 19.00 -9.10
N ARG A 386 21.14 19.12 -9.82
CA ARG A 386 20.44 20.39 -9.99
C ARG A 386 19.95 20.97 -8.67
N MET A 387 19.35 20.14 -7.79
CA MET A 387 18.88 20.59 -6.48
C MET A 387 20.03 21.02 -5.57
N GLU A 388 21.18 20.30 -5.59
CA GLU A 388 22.38 20.69 -4.89
C GLU A 388 22.90 22.06 -5.35
N LEU A 389 23.00 22.26 -6.67
CA LEU A 389 23.49 23.49 -7.27
C LEU A 389 22.53 24.69 -7.01
N GLU A 390 21.22 24.47 -7.08
CA GLU A 390 20.23 25.50 -6.75
C GLU A 390 20.38 25.94 -5.28
N ARG A 391 20.55 25.01 -4.36
CA ARG A 391 20.80 25.31 -2.94
C ARG A 391 22.15 25.98 -2.69
N GLU A 392 23.18 25.54 -3.39
CA GLU A 392 24.50 26.16 -3.34
C GLU A 392 24.45 27.60 -3.84
N LEU A 393 23.76 27.84 -4.96
CA LEU A 393 23.55 29.17 -5.51
C LEU A 393 22.80 30.11 -4.56
N GLU A 394 21.72 29.63 -3.92
CA GLU A 394 20.99 30.39 -2.91
C GLU A 394 21.89 30.77 -1.72
N ASN A 395 22.70 29.85 -1.24
CA ASN A 395 23.64 30.12 -0.13
C ASN A 395 24.70 31.15 -0.54
N LEU A 396 25.28 31.04 -1.74
CA LEU A 396 26.28 32.00 -2.24
C LEU A 396 25.67 33.40 -2.40
N ILE A 397 24.46 33.50 -2.94
CA ILE A 397 23.74 34.77 -3.08
C ILE A 397 23.49 35.39 -1.70
N PHE A 398 22.99 34.58 -0.75
CA PHE A 398 22.71 35.01 0.60
C PHE A 398 23.97 35.50 1.33
N GLU A 399 25.12 34.78 1.21
CA GLU A 399 26.40 35.19 1.79
C GLU A 399 26.89 36.50 1.19
N ARG A 400 26.78 36.63 -0.13
CA ARG A 400 27.15 37.87 -0.85
C ARG A 400 26.31 39.06 -0.43
N GLU A 401 24.97 38.88 -0.35
CA GLU A 401 24.04 39.96 0.03
C GLU A 401 24.28 40.40 1.49
N ASN A 402 24.52 39.44 2.39
CA ASN A 402 24.88 39.77 3.75
C ASN A 402 26.20 40.54 3.85
N LEU A 403 27.21 40.19 3.07
CA LEU A 403 28.44 40.93 2.98
C LEU A 403 28.23 42.34 2.39
N MET A 404 27.33 42.47 1.42
CA MET A 404 27.03 43.78 0.81
C MET A 404 26.23 44.69 1.74
N SER A 405 25.35 44.13 2.57
CA SER A 405 24.47 44.87 3.49
C SER A 405 25.05 45.11 4.89
N ALA A 406 26.17 44.42 5.25
CA ALA A 406 26.78 44.54 6.56
C ALA A 406 27.24 45.99 6.83
N GLN A 407 26.70 46.56 7.90
CA GLN A 407 27.13 47.89 8.42
C GLN A 407 28.20 47.70 9.49
N PRO A 408 29.14 48.66 9.60
CA PRO A 408 30.14 48.59 10.65
C PRO A 408 29.53 48.71 12.06
N ALA A 409 30.07 48.02 13.03
CA ALA A 409 29.61 48.13 14.40
C ALA A 409 29.93 49.55 14.97
N ASP A 410 28.96 50.11 15.67
CA ASP A 410 29.07 51.34 16.45
C ASP A 410 29.59 52.61 15.71
N GLY A 411 29.10 52.86 14.48
CA GLY A 411 29.34 54.16 13.82
C GLY A 411 30.79 54.45 13.42
N GLN A 412 31.65 53.42 13.41
CA GLN A 412 33.02 53.51 12.84
C GLN A 412 32.97 53.16 11.37
N GLU A 413 33.75 53.85 10.53
CA GLU A 413 33.93 53.48 9.12
C GLU A 413 34.86 52.26 9.05
N PHE A 414 34.60 51.36 8.07
CA PHE A 414 35.48 50.22 7.80
C PHE A 414 36.90 50.71 7.47
N THR A 415 37.92 50.02 8.01
CA THR A 415 39.30 50.24 7.62
C THR A 415 39.54 49.82 6.17
N GLN A 416 40.54 50.42 5.50
CA GLN A 416 40.84 50.12 4.09
C GLN A 416 41.13 48.61 3.89
N ASP A 417 41.86 48.00 4.81
CA ASP A 417 42.17 46.55 4.78
C ASP A 417 40.92 45.67 4.93
N GLU A 418 39.94 46.08 5.71
CA GLU A 418 38.66 45.36 5.86
C GLU A 418 37.80 45.52 4.60
N LEU A 419 37.78 46.68 3.97
CA LEU A 419 37.12 46.89 2.70
C LEU A 419 37.72 46.05 1.58
N ASP A 420 39.04 45.99 1.49
CA ASP A 420 39.75 45.23 0.47
C ASP A 420 39.48 43.73 0.62
N ARG A 421 39.55 43.17 1.81
CA ARG A 421 39.19 41.75 2.11
C ARG A 421 37.71 41.47 1.76
N ARG A 422 36.83 42.41 2.04
CA ARG A 422 35.40 42.28 1.74
C ARG A 422 35.14 42.28 0.23
N TYR A 423 35.79 43.14 -0.51
CA TYR A 423 35.68 43.15 -1.96
C TYR A 423 36.30 41.91 -2.60
N GLU A 424 37.44 41.42 -2.09
CA GLU A 424 38.00 40.15 -2.53
C GLU A 424 37.03 39.00 -2.30
N ARG A 425 36.42 38.90 -1.11
CA ARG A 425 35.44 37.85 -0.81
C ARG A 425 34.20 37.94 -1.66
N ILE A 426 33.67 39.12 -1.92
CA ILE A 426 32.52 39.36 -2.84
C ILE A 426 32.92 38.96 -4.27
N ALA A 427 34.10 39.22 -4.74
CA ALA A 427 34.57 38.82 -6.07
C ALA A 427 34.72 37.28 -6.18
N GLU A 428 35.23 36.61 -5.12
CA GLU A 428 35.30 35.17 -5.05
C GLU A 428 33.87 34.52 -5.13
N LEU A 429 32.95 35.01 -4.29
CA LEU A 429 31.56 34.53 -4.28
C LEU A 429 30.90 34.72 -5.64
N ARG A 430 31.11 35.84 -6.30
CA ARG A 430 30.57 36.10 -7.62
C ARG A 430 31.15 35.20 -8.70
N SER A 431 32.45 34.82 -8.57
CA SER A 431 33.07 33.83 -9.44
C SER A 431 32.49 32.43 -9.23
N GLN A 432 32.19 32.07 -7.98
CA GLN A 432 31.53 30.81 -7.65
C GLN A 432 30.08 30.78 -8.13
N GLU A 433 29.32 31.87 -7.93
CA GLU A 433 27.96 32.00 -8.46
C GLU A 433 27.91 31.78 -9.98
N LEU A 434 28.84 32.37 -10.72
CA LEU A 434 28.92 32.20 -12.18
C LEU A 434 29.18 30.75 -12.56
N ARG A 435 30.11 30.06 -11.90
CA ARG A 435 30.43 28.65 -12.17
C ARG A 435 29.22 27.75 -11.89
N VAL A 436 28.58 27.93 -10.73
CA VAL A 436 27.39 27.17 -10.33
C VAL A 436 26.24 27.44 -11.31
N THR A 437 26.08 28.70 -11.73
CA THR A 437 25.05 29.09 -12.72
C THR A 437 25.31 28.46 -14.08
N ASP A 438 26.57 28.41 -14.55
CA ASP A 438 26.92 27.78 -15.82
C ASP A 438 26.68 26.26 -15.78
N GLU A 439 27.04 25.58 -14.67
CA GLU A 439 26.77 24.15 -14.50
C GLU A 439 25.25 23.88 -14.44
N LEU A 440 24.51 24.72 -13.74
CA LEU A 440 23.05 24.64 -13.63
C LEU A 440 22.38 24.86 -14.99
N ASN A 441 22.87 25.81 -15.78
CA ASN A 441 22.39 26.04 -17.15
C ASN A 441 22.72 24.89 -18.09
N ALA A 442 23.88 24.24 -17.93
CA ALA A 442 24.23 23.06 -18.70
C ALA A 442 23.29 21.88 -18.41
N ILE A 443 22.90 21.68 -17.13
CA ILE A 443 21.91 20.66 -16.75
C ILE A 443 20.52 21.04 -17.29
N ARG A 444 20.11 22.30 -17.15
CA ARG A 444 18.82 22.78 -17.68
C ARG A 444 18.73 22.68 -19.20
N ALA A 445 19.82 22.83 -19.91
CA ALA A 445 19.88 22.67 -21.38
C ALA A 445 19.61 21.24 -21.84
N LYS A 446 19.83 20.22 -20.98
CA LYS A 446 19.48 18.81 -21.27
C LYS A 446 17.96 18.58 -21.25
N GLY A 447 17.16 19.51 -20.72
CA GLY A 447 15.72 19.43 -20.59
C GLY A 447 15.29 18.74 -19.29
N THR A 448 13.97 18.79 -19.03
CA THR A 448 13.39 18.12 -17.85
C THR A 448 13.40 16.60 -18.06
N PRO A 449 13.92 15.81 -17.10
CA PRO A 449 13.88 14.36 -17.17
C PRO A 449 12.46 13.86 -17.35
N GLN A 450 12.25 12.92 -18.24
CA GLN A 450 10.92 12.39 -18.54
C GLN A 450 10.69 11.08 -17.78
N LEU A 451 9.47 10.91 -17.28
CA LEU A 451 9.00 9.65 -16.75
C LEU A 451 8.87 8.61 -17.88
N THR A 452 9.36 7.41 -17.66
CA THR A 452 9.37 6.34 -18.65
C THR A 452 8.51 5.16 -18.21
N MET A 453 8.17 4.29 -19.17
CA MET A 453 7.48 3.03 -18.85
C MET A 453 8.29 2.12 -17.94
N ASP A 454 9.61 2.23 -17.95
CA ASP A 454 10.50 1.46 -17.09
C ASP A 454 10.33 1.83 -15.61
N ASN A 455 10.13 3.09 -15.31
CA ASN A 455 9.84 3.54 -13.93
C ASN A 455 8.49 3.01 -13.46
N ILE A 456 7.43 3.13 -14.28
CA ILE A 456 6.10 2.58 -13.97
C ILE A 456 6.18 1.06 -13.72
N ALA A 457 6.85 0.33 -14.63
CA ALA A 457 6.97 -1.12 -14.53
C ALA A 457 7.75 -1.55 -13.27
N ARG A 458 8.80 -0.81 -12.88
CA ARG A 458 9.59 -1.07 -11.66
C ARG A 458 8.74 -0.90 -10.41
N VAL A 459 7.92 0.14 -10.32
CA VAL A 459 7.03 0.35 -9.17
C VAL A 459 5.99 -0.77 -9.09
N ILE A 460 5.38 -1.15 -10.21
CA ILE A 460 4.44 -2.28 -10.23
C ILE A 460 5.14 -3.57 -9.79
N GLU A 461 6.39 -3.82 -10.21
CA GLU A 461 7.17 -4.96 -9.75
C GLU A 461 7.40 -4.93 -8.25
N MET A 462 7.72 -3.77 -7.67
CA MET A 462 7.89 -3.62 -6.23
C MET A 462 6.60 -3.95 -5.45
N TRP A 463 5.45 -3.50 -5.94
CA TRP A 463 4.17 -3.71 -5.26
C TRP A 463 3.61 -5.12 -5.45
N THR A 464 3.65 -5.62 -6.69
CA THR A 464 2.97 -6.87 -7.07
C THR A 464 3.92 -8.07 -7.17
N LYS A 465 5.23 -7.83 -7.12
CA LYS A 465 6.29 -8.82 -7.37
C LYS A 465 6.23 -9.44 -8.78
N ILE A 466 5.56 -8.78 -9.72
CA ILE A 466 5.53 -9.19 -11.14
C ILE A 466 6.74 -8.55 -11.84
N PRO A 467 7.65 -9.33 -12.43
CA PRO A 467 8.86 -8.78 -13.05
C PRO A 467 8.58 -7.69 -14.09
N ALA A 468 9.32 -6.58 -14.03
CA ALA A 468 9.15 -5.43 -14.93
C ALA A 468 9.31 -5.83 -16.41
N SER A 469 10.16 -6.82 -16.69
CA SER A 469 10.34 -7.37 -18.05
C SER A 469 9.06 -7.94 -18.66
N LYS A 470 8.10 -8.39 -17.80
CA LYS A 470 6.81 -8.94 -18.25
C LYS A 470 5.75 -7.87 -18.52
N ILE A 471 5.95 -6.64 -18.02
CA ILE A 471 5.02 -5.53 -18.17
C ILE A 471 5.22 -4.81 -19.52
N LYS A 472 6.39 -5.02 -20.16
CA LYS A 472 6.78 -4.40 -21.44
C LYS A 472 6.26 -5.21 -22.65
N GLU A 473 6.40 -4.64 -23.86
CA GLU A 473 6.01 -5.22 -25.17
C GLU A 473 6.59 -6.61 -25.48
N GLU A 474 7.63 -7.04 -24.78
CA GLU A 474 8.21 -8.39 -24.91
C GLU A 474 7.24 -9.51 -24.51
N GLU A 475 6.16 -9.22 -23.78
CA GLU A 475 5.14 -10.21 -23.39
C GLU A 475 4.54 -10.91 -24.63
N PHE A 476 4.28 -10.18 -25.70
CA PHE A 476 3.73 -10.76 -26.93
C PHE A 476 4.71 -11.71 -27.64
N LYS A 477 6.00 -11.39 -27.65
CA LYS A 477 7.04 -12.28 -28.20
C LYS A 477 7.15 -13.55 -27.36
N ARG A 478 7.20 -13.42 -26.04
CA ARG A 478 7.23 -14.55 -25.10
C ARG A 478 6.00 -15.45 -25.25
N LEU A 479 4.81 -14.88 -25.40
CA LEU A 479 3.59 -15.64 -25.64
C LEU A 479 3.58 -16.33 -27.01
N ALA A 480 4.22 -15.76 -28.02
CA ALA A 480 4.38 -16.40 -29.32
C ALA A 480 5.25 -17.66 -29.25
N GLU A 481 6.27 -17.67 -28.41
CA GLU A 481 7.21 -18.77 -28.24
C GLU A 481 6.86 -19.74 -27.09
N LEU A 482 5.73 -19.53 -26.40
CA LEU A 482 5.32 -20.29 -25.21
C LEU A 482 5.29 -21.80 -25.47
N ASP A 483 4.75 -22.23 -26.63
CA ASP A 483 4.64 -23.65 -26.98
C ASP A 483 6.01 -24.31 -27.18
N GLN A 484 6.99 -23.61 -27.76
CA GLN A 484 8.35 -24.13 -27.93
C GLN A 484 9.04 -24.33 -26.58
N ARG A 485 8.91 -23.37 -25.66
CA ARG A 485 9.50 -23.48 -24.33
C ARG A 485 8.86 -24.59 -23.49
N LEU A 486 7.54 -24.74 -23.55
CA LEU A 486 6.85 -25.83 -22.87
C LEU A 486 7.25 -27.21 -23.42
N ARG A 487 7.43 -27.36 -24.75
CA ARG A 487 7.90 -28.58 -25.39
C ARG A 487 9.32 -29.00 -24.97
N ALA A 488 10.15 -28.05 -24.58
CA ALA A 488 11.49 -28.34 -24.08
C ALA A 488 11.47 -29.10 -22.72
N HIS A 489 10.40 -28.93 -21.94
CA HIS A 489 10.27 -29.53 -20.62
C HIS A 489 9.23 -30.65 -20.52
N VAL A 490 8.22 -30.63 -21.40
CA VAL A 490 7.13 -31.62 -21.40
C VAL A 490 7.12 -32.39 -22.71
N VAL A 491 7.51 -33.65 -22.66
CA VAL A 491 7.69 -34.51 -23.84
C VAL A 491 6.43 -35.34 -24.12
N GLY A 492 6.08 -35.48 -25.39
CA GLY A 492 5.02 -36.38 -25.86
C GLY A 492 3.58 -35.89 -25.64
N GLN A 493 3.40 -34.59 -25.42
CA GLN A 493 2.08 -33.99 -25.21
C GLN A 493 1.88 -32.75 -26.10
N ASP A 494 2.27 -32.85 -27.37
CA ASP A 494 2.30 -31.72 -28.31
C ASP A 494 0.94 -31.06 -28.53
N GLU A 495 -0.13 -31.87 -28.65
CA GLU A 495 -1.51 -31.36 -28.81
C GLU A 495 -1.97 -30.61 -27.57
N ALA A 496 -1.66 -31.13 -26.38
CA ALA A 496 -2.01 -30.50 -25.11
C ALA A 496 -1.31 -29.14 -24.95
N ILE A 497 -0.02 -29.09 -25.27
CA ILE A 497 0.78 -27.85 -25.21
C ILE A 497 0.24 -26.80 -26.20
N ALA A 498 -0.09 -27.22 -27.44
CA ALA A 498 -0.62 -26.32 -28.45
C ALA A 498 -1.99 -25.74 -28.03
N ALA A 499 -2.89 -26.56 -27.48
CA ALA A 499 -4.21 -26.13 -27.01
C ALA A 499 -4.09 -25.15 -25.82
N VAL A 500 -3.26 -25.47 -24.81
CA VAL A 500 -2.99 -24.57 -23.66
C VAL A 500 -2.43 -23.24 -24.15
N SER A 501 -1.40 -23.25 -25.00
CA SER A 501 -0.77 -22.03 -25.49
C SER A 501 -1.73 -21.17 -26.31
N ALA A 502 -2.58 -21.78 -27.16
CA ALA A 502 -3.58 -21.07 -27.92
C ALA A 502 -4.66 -20.38 -27.03
N ALA A 503 -5.14 -21.09 -26.01
CA ALA A 503 -6.14 -20.54 -25.09
C ALA A 503 -5.58 -19.37 -24.24
N ILE A 504 -4.34 -19.49 -23.78
CA ILE A 504 -3.64 -18.43 -23.04
C ILE A 504 -3.42 -17.21 -23.96
N ARG A 505 -2.98 -17.40 -25.19
CA ARG A 505 -2.82 -16.30 -26.16
C ARG A 505 -4.15 -15.57 -26.40
N ARG A 506 -5.26 -16.28 -26.61
CA ARG A 506 -6.61 -15.68 -26.78
C ARG A 506 -7.01 -14.79 -25.60
N ASN A 507 -6.81 -15.27 -24.39
CA ASN A 507 -7.17 -14.52 -23.19
C ASN A 507 -6.27 -13.30 -23.01
N ARG A 508 -4.95 -13.43 -23.18
CA ARG A 508 -3.98 -12.34 -22.98
C ARG A 508 -4.11 -11.20 -23.99
N VAL A 509 -4.55 -11.51 -25.22
CA VAL A 509 -4.84 -10.48 -26.23
C VAL A 509 -6.14 -9.73 -25.94
N GLY A 510 -6.99 -10.24 -25.00
CA GLY A 510 -8.21 -9.55 -24.60
C GLY A 510 -9.34 -9.60 -25.62
N ILE A 511 -9.34 -10.58 -26.54
CA ILE A 511 -10.41 -10.76 -27.54
C ILE A 511 -11.71 -11.24 -26.88
N SER A 512 -11.63 -11.86 -25.70
CA SER A 512 -12.81 -12.32 -24.98
C SER A 512 -13.52 -11.16 -24.27
N PRO A 513 -14.81 -10.94 -24.50
CA PRO A 513 -15.55 -9.84 -23.88
C PRO A 513 -15.88 -10.06 -22.40
N LYS A 514 -15.58 -11.24 -21.85
CA LYS A 514 -15.85 -11.58 -20.44
C LYS A 514 -14.55 -11.59 -19.65
N HIS A 515 -14.57 -10.87 -18.55
CA HIS A 515 -13.50 -10.86 -17.55
C HIS A 515 -13.59 -12.13 -16.68
N LYS A 516 -13.04 -13.25 -17.17
CA LYS A 516 -13.01 -14.52 -16.47
C LYS A 516 -11.65 -15.20 -16.59
N PRO A 517 -11.26 -16.06 -15.61
CA PRO A 517 -10.01 -16.80 -15.68
C PRO A 517 -10.00 -17.77 -16.87
N VAL A 518 -8.81 -18.04 -17.40
CA VAL A 518 -8.62 -19.15 -18.34
C VAL A 518 -8.71 -20.46 -17.58
N SER A 519 -9.47 -21.41 -18.09
CA SER A 519 -9.80 -22.64 -17.38
C SER A 519 -9.56 -23.89 -18.22
N PHE A 520 -8.92 -24.89 -17.61
CA PHE A 520 -8.57 -26.16 -18.24
C PHE A 520 -8.99 -27.35 -17.40
N ILE A 521 -9.44 -28.43 -18.04
CA ILE A 521 -9.50 -29.76 -17.45
C ILE A 521 -8.48 -30.63 -18.16
N PHE A 522 -7.47 -31.11 -17.43
CA PHE A 522 -6.47 -32.06 -17.91
C PHE A 522 -6.87 -33.48 -17.55
N VAL A 523 -7.15 -34.30 -18.54
CA VAL A 523 -7.62 -35.67 -18.34
C VAL A 523 -6.63 -36.67 -18.93
N GLY A 524 -6.40 -37.76 -18.25
CA GLY A 524 -5.52 -38.81 -18.73
C GLY A 524 -4.91 -39.66 -17.61
N PRO A 525 -4.10 -40.68 -17.96
CA PRO A 525 -3.48 -41.58 -17.00
C PRO A 525 -2.58 -40.85 -15.99
N THR A 526 -2.26 -41.54 -14.90
CA THR A 526 -1.28 -41.01 -13.94
C THR A 526 0.13 -41.02 -14.53
N GLY A 527 0.92 -39.97 -14.22
CA GLY A 527 2.33 -39.89 -14.60
C GLY A 527 2.60 -39.55 -16.07
N VAL A 528 1.63 -39.02 -16.84
CA VAL A 528 1.79 -38.62 -18.25
C VAL A 528 2.23 -37.15 -18.40
N GLY A 529 2.43 -36.41 -17.32
CA GLY A 529 2.94 -35.04 -17.37
C GLY A 529 1.89 -33.94 -17.06
N LYS A 530 0.64 -34.26 -16.64
CA LYS A 530 -0.41 -33.26 -16.32
C LYS A 530 0.08 -32.20 -15.34
N THR A 531 0.52 -32.62 -14.17
CA THR A 531 1.01 -31.72 -13.11
C THR A 531 2.32 -31.04 -13.49
N GLU A 532 3.15 -31.69 -14.29
CA GLU A 532 4.40 -31.11 -14.78
C GLU A 532 4.17 -29.95 -15.75
N LEU A 533 3.23 -30.11 -16.69
CA LEU A 533 2.83 -29.00 -17.59
C LEU A 533 2.32 -27.79 -16.79
N VAL A 534 1.57 -28.00 -15.71
CA VAL A 534 1.09 -26.90 -14.85
C VAL A 534 2.24 -26.19 -14.15
N LYS A 535 3.24 -26.93 -13.64
CA LYS A 535 4.43 -26.35 -13.02
C LYS A 535 5.24 -25.52 -14.00
N GLN A 536 5.53 -26.08 -15.17
CA GLN A 536 6.30 -25.41 -16.22
C GLN A 536 5.55 -24.18 -16.74
N LEU A 537 4.22 -24.25 -16.83
CA LEU A 537 3.37 -23.12 -17.19
C LEU A 537 3.44 -22.00 -16.15
N ALA A 538 3.39 -22.34 -14.85
CA ALA A 538 3.48 -21.37 -13.78
C ALA A 538 4.87 -20.70 -13.76
N ASP A 539 5.92 -21.47 -13.94
CA ASP A 539 7.29 -20.96 -13.96
C ASP A 539 7.53 -20.05 -15.18
N ASP A 540 7.12 -20.49 -16.38
CA ASP A 540 7.30 -19.70 -17.61
C ASP A 540 6.52 -18.39 -17.60
N LEU A 541 5.24 -18.42 -17.18
CA LEU A 541 4.40 -17.23 -17.19
C LEU A 541 4.70 -16.27 -16.06
N PHE A 542 5.10 -16.75 -14.87
CA PHE A 542 5.22 -15.92 -13.67
C PHE A 542 6.62 -15.87 -13.06
N ASN A 543 7.61 -16.64 -13.59
CA ASN A 543 9.00 -16.74 -13.13
C ASN A 543 9.15 -16.96 -11.60
N ALA A 544 8.14 -17.54 -10.98
CA ALA A 544 8.13 -17.79 -9.55
C ALA A 544 7.43 -19.13 -9.26
N PRO A 545 8.15 -20.12 -8.73
CA PRO A 545 7.56 -21.41 -8.35
C PRO A 545 6.40 -21.27 -7.38
N GLU A 546 6.42 -20.18 -6.60
CA GLU A 546 5.37 -19.84 -5.62
C GLU A 546 4.07 -19.32 -6.25
N SER A 547 4.06 -19.06 -7.56
CA SER A 547 2.84 -18.66 -8.29
C SER A 547 1.94 -19.84 -8.61
N LEU A 548 2.35 -21.08 -8.27
CA LEU A 548 1.50 -22.26 -8.32
C LEU A 548 0.79 -22.48 -6.99
N ILE A 549 -0.52 -22.28 -6.99
CA ILE A 549 -1.40 -22.60 -5.85
C ILE A 549 -2.00 -23.97 -6.11
N ARG A 550 -1.53 -25.00 -5.40
CA ARG A 550 -2.05 -26.36 -5.51
C ARG A 550 -3.04 -26.65 -4.38
N LEU A 551 -4.18 -27.21 -4.74
CA LEU A 551 -5.22 -27.73 -3.86
C LEU A 551 -5.50 -29.18 -4.27
N ASP A 552 -5.26 -30.12 -3.38
CA ASP A 552 -5.57 -31.55 -3.57
C ASP A 552 -7.02 -31.78 -3.15
N MET A 553 -7.86 -32.18 -4.08
CA MET A 553 -9.29 -32.36 -3.82
C MET A 553 -9.60 -33.54 -2.93
N SER A 554 -8.62 -34.40 -2.68
CA SER A 554 -8.74 -35.47 -1.64
C SER A 554 -8.92 -34.90 -0.23
N GLU A 555 -8.44 -33.67 0.02
CA GLU A 555 -8.62 -32.98 1.29
C GLU A 555 -9.97 -32.24 1.40
N PHE A 556 -10.72 -32.18 0.30
CA PHE A 556 -11.95 -31.41 0.15
C PHE A 556 -13.18 -32.30 -0.19
N MET A 557 -13.18 -33.53 0.34
CA MET A 557 -14.26 -34.50 0.14
C MET A 557 -15.48 -34.23 1.03
N GLU A 558 -15.31 -33.52 2.14
CA GLU A 558 -16.36 -33.29 3.12
C GLU A 558 -17.09 -31.96 2.88
N LYS A 559 -18.36 -31.90 3.31
CA LYS A 559 -19.22 -30.71 3.14
C LYS A 559 -18.62 -29.44 3.77
N HIS A 560 -17.92 -29.58 4.90
CA HIS A 560 -17.31 -28.44 5.61
C HIS A 560 -16.02 -27.94 4.94
N SER A 561 -15.52 -28.61 3.94
CA SER A 561 -14.29 -28.23 3.25
C SER A 561 -14.44 -26.94 2.43
N VAL A 562 -15.65 -26.51 2.06
CA VAL A 562 -15.92 -25.24 1.39
C VAL A 562 -15.47 -24.07 2.27
N SER A 563 -15.69 -24.12 3.57
CA SER A 563 -15.24 -23.07 4.49
C SER A 563 -13.73 -22.90 4.52
N ARG A 564 -12.95 -23.96 4.24
CA ARG A 564 -11.49 -23.86 4.10
C ARG A 564 -11.08 -23.13 2.82
N ILE A 565 -11.90 -23.15 1.76
CA ILE A 565 -11.62 -22.46 0.49
C ILE A 565 -11.97 -20.97 0.59
N VAL A 566 -13.19 -20.65 1.09
CA VAL A 566 -13.77 -19.30 1.06
C VAL A 566 -13.68 -18.58 2.41
N GLY A 567 -13.51 -19.32 3.51
CA GLY A 567 -13.58 -18.86 4.90
C GLY A 567 -14.86 -19.31 5.59
N SER A 568 -14.87 -19.32 6.93
CA SER A 568 -16.01 -19.72 7.74
C SER A 568 -17.00 -18.55 7.89
N PRO A 569 -18.33 -18.80 7.77
CA PRO A 569 -19.34 -17.76 8.02
C PRO A 569 -19.29 -17.22 9.45
N PRO A 570 -19.79 -15.98 9.68
CA PRO A 570 -19.87 -15.40 11.02
C PRO A 570 -20.60 -16.33 12.01
N GLY A 571 -20.00 -16.56 13.18
CA GLY A 571 -20.57 -17.39 14.24
C GLY A 571 -20.11 -18.85 14.24
N TYR A 572 -19.28 -19.28 13.29
CA TYR A 572 -18.67 -20.62 13.29
C TYR A 572 -17.22 -20.56 13.77
N VAL A 573 -16.74 -21.68 14.34
CA VAL A 573 -15.32 -21.82 14.74
C VAL A 573 -14.43 -21.66 13.52
N GLY A 574 -13.39 -20.79 13.62
CA GLY A 574 -12.49 -20.48 12.50
C GLY A 574 -12.94 -19.28 11.64
N TYR A 575 -13.88 -18.45 12.11
CA TYR A 575 -14.29 -17.23 11.39
C TYR A 575 -13.12 -16.23 11.18
N ASP A 576 -12.20 -16.16 12.14
CA ASP A 576 -11.02 -15.28 12.03
C ASP A 576 -9.96 -15.84 11.07
N GLU A 577 -10.09 -17.12 10.66
CA GLU A 577 -9.20 -17.71 9.65
C GLU A 577 -9.72 -17.39 8.24
N ALA A 578 -8.92 -16.67 7.48
CA ALA A 578 -9.23 -16.39 6.08
C ALA A 578 -9.25 -17.68 5.24
N GLY A 579 -10.10 -17.76 4.22
CA GLY A 579 -10.14 -18.90 3.32
C GLY A 579 -8.79 -19.14 2.63
N GLN A 580 -8.35 -20.39 2.58
CA GLN A 580 -7.01 -20.75 2.06
C GLN A 580 -6.81 -20.31 0.60
N LEU A 581 -7.83 -20.46 -0.25
CA LEU A 581 -7.75 -20.04 -1.65
C LEU A 581 -7.91 -18.53 -1.79
N THR A 582 -8.94 -17.96 -1.18
CA THR A 582 -9.26 -16.54 -1.31
C THR A 582 -8.12 -15.65 -0.84
N GLU A 583 -7.48 -15.99 0.28
CA GLU A 583 -6.35 -15.23 0.81
C GLU A 583 -5.09 -15.37 -0.07
N LYS A 584 -4.80 -16.59 -0.57
CA LYS A 584 -3.67 -16.80 -1.48
C LYS A 584 -3.83 -16.01 -2.77
N ILE A 585 -5.04 -16.01 -3.37
CA ILE A 585 -5.32 -15.25 -4.59
C ILE A 585 -5.28 -13.75 -4.35
N ARG A 586 -5.81 -13.27 -3.23
CA ARG A 586 -5.74 -11.85 -2.87
C ARG A 586 -4.31 -11.35 -2.77
N ARG A 587 -3.41 -12.19 -2.21
CA ARG A 587 -1.97 -11.85 -2.12
C ARG A 587 -1.22 -12.04 -3.44
N LYS A 588 -1.65 -13.00 -4.26
CA LYS A 588 -1.01 -13.36 -5.53
C LYS A 588 -2.08 -13.50 -6.64
N PRO A 589 -2.62 -12.39 -7.16
CA PRO A 589 -3.67 -12.44 -8.18
C PRO A 589 -3.19 -13.00 -9.51
N TYR A 590 -1.89 -12.97 -9.78
CA TYR A 590 -1.24 -13.59 -10.92
C TYR A 590 -0.68 -14.95 -10.52
N SER A 591 -1.48 -16.00 -10.68
CA SER A 591 -1.11 -17.36 -10.28
C SER A 591 -1.79 -18.42 -11.14
N VAL A 592 -1.21 -19.61 -11.13
CA VAL A 592 -1.86 -20.82 -11.65
C VAL A 592 -2.48 -21.56 -10.46
N VAL A 593 -3.77 -21.79 -10.51
CA VAL A 593 -4.49 -22.56 -9.48
C VAL A 593 -4.74 -23.95 -10.00
N LEU A 594 -4.11 -24.92 -9.36
CA LEU A 594 -4.26 -26.35 -9.67
C LEU A 594 -5.20 -27.03 -8.67
N PHE A 595 -6.33 -27.51 -9.16
CA PHE A 595 -7.23 -28.41 -8.45
C PHE A 595 -6.90 -29.84 -8.89
N ASP A 596 -6.15 -30.54 -8.06
CA ASP A 596 -5.69 -31.92 -8.38
C ASP A 596 -6.75 -32.94 -7.97
N GLU A 597 -7.02 -33.92 -8.84
CA GLU A 597 -8.01 -34.99 -8.65
C GLU A 597 -9.45 -34.49 -8.42
N ILE A 598 -9.94 -33.63 -9.35
CA ILE A 598 -11.25 -32.94 -9.24
C ILE A 598 -12.43 -33.89 -9.04
N GLU A 599 -12.32 -35.16 -9.46
CA GLU A 599 -13.32 -36.21 -9.26
C GLU A 599 -13.58 -36.54 -7.78
N LYS A 600 -12.67 -36.16 -6.88
CA LYS A 600 -12.81 -36.36 -5.43
C LYS A 600 -13.47 -35.19 -4.70
N ALA A 601 -13.63 -34.05 -5.37
CA ALA A 601 -14.18 -32.84 -4.76
C ALA A 601 -15.63 -33.02 -4.35
N HIS A 602 -15.99 -32.46 -3.17
CA HIS A 602 -17.40 -32.38 -2.77
C HIS A 602 -18.22 -31.52 -3.75
N PRO A 603 -19.49 -31.83 -4.03
CA PRO A 603 -20.34 -31.05 -4.94
C PRO A 603 -20.42 -29.56 -4.61
N ASP A 604 -20.38 -29.17 -3.34
CA ASP A 604 -20.41 -27.77 -2.93
C ASP A 604 -19.12 -27.02 -3.33
N VAL A 605 -17.96 -27.70 -3.37
CA VAL A 605 -16.71 -27.14 -3.90
C VAL A 605 -16.85 -26.87 -5.41
N LEU A 606 -17.46 -27.81 -6.14
CA LEU A 606 -17.74 -27.63 -7.57
C LEU A 606 -18.67 -26.44 -7.84
N ASN A 607 -19.63 -26.17 -6.93
CA ASN A 607 -20.49 -24.99 -7.04
C ASN A 607 -19.73 -23.67 -6.86
N VAL A 608 -18.75 -23.62 -5.95
CA VAL A 608 -17.85 -22.45 -5.79
C VAL A 608 -16.99 -22.26 -7.04
N LEU A 609 -16.45 -23.35 -7.59
CA LEU A 609 -15.69 -23.29 -8.84
C LEU A 609 -16.54 -22.80 -10.01
N LEU A 610 -17.80 -23.22 -10.11
CA LEU A 610 -18.73 -22.69 -11.12
C LEU A 610 -18.85 -21.18 -11.05
N GLN A 611 -18.98 -20.61 -9.85
CA GLN A 611 -19.06 -19.17 -9.68
C GLN A 611 -17.76 -18.48 -10.17
N ILE A 612 -16.61 -19.04 -9.87
CA ILE A 612 -15.32 -18.52 -10.34
C ILE A 612 -15.23 -18.54 -11.87
N LEU A 613 -15.67 -19.65 -12.49
CA LEU A 613 -15.63 -19.83 -13.95
C LEU A 613 -16.62 -18.94 -14.70
N ASP A 614 -17.71 -18.54 -14.06
CA ASP A 614 -18.73 -17.69 -14.64
C ASP A 614 -18.48 -16.21 -14.46
N ASP A 615 -18.30 -15.80 -13.18
CA ASP A 615 -18.24 -14.40 -12.75
C ASP A 615 -16.81 -13.88 -12.65
N GLY A 616 -15.80 -14.77 -12.71
CA GLY A 616 -14.39 -14.41 -12.50
C GLY A 616 -14.07 -13.94 -11.06
N GLN A 617 -15.04 -13.98 -10.14
CA GLN A 617 -14.91 -13.50 -8.78
C GLN A 617 -15.74 -14.29 -7.78
N ILE A 618 -15.30 -14.35 -6.53
CA ILE A 618 -16.11 -14.88 -5.42
C ILE A 618 -16.09 -13.92 -4.24
N THR A 619 -17.10 -14.03 -3.38
CA THR A 619 -17.14 -13.26 -2.14
C THR A 619 -16.64 -14.14 -1.00
N ASP A 620 -15.62 -13.69 -0.26
CA ASP A 620 -15.11 -14.42 0.92
C ASP A 620 -16.09 -14.32 2.11
N ALA A 621 -15.81 -15.07 3.17
CA ALA A 621 -16.63 -15.07 4.37
C ALA A 621 -16.70 -13.71 5.09
N HIS A 622 -15.77 -12.82 4.83
CA HIS A 622 -15.76 -11.45 5.34
C HIS A 622 -16.52 -10.46 4.44
N GLY A 623 -17.17 -10.93 3.37
CA GLY A 623 -17.90 -10.10 2.41
C GLY A 623 -17.01 -9.38 1.39
N ARG A 624 -15.72 -9.71 1.30
CA ARG A 624 -14.80 -9.10 0.33
C ARG A 624 -14.84 -9.88 -0.98
N LYS A 625 -14.85 -9.15 -2.09
CA LYS A 625 -14.76 -9.74 -3.43
C LYS A 625 -13.31 -10.10 -3.75
N VAL A 626 -13.07 -11.32 -4.17
CA VAL A 626 -11.77 -11.83 -4.61
C VAL A 626 -11.84 -12.09 -6.10
N ASN A 627 -11.00 -11.41 -6.86
CA ASN A 627 -10.97 -11.47 -8.32
C ASN A 627 -10.00 -12.56 -8.80
N PHE A 628 -10.46 -13.40 -9.74
CA PHE A 628 -9.72 -14.51 -10.35
C PHE A 628 -9.40 -14.28 -11.84
N GLU A 629 -9.77 -13.13 -12.42
CA GLU A 629 -9.61 -12.85 -13.86
C GLU A 629 -8.17 -13.04 -14.36
N ASN A 630 -7.19 -12.74 -13.52
CA ASN A 630 -5.78 -12.84 -13.84
C ASN A 630 -5.17 -14.21 -13.52
N THR A 631 -5.97 -15.17 -13.01
CA THR A 631 -5.50 -16.52 -12.70
C THR A 631 -5.71 -17.47 -13.89
N ILE A 632 -4.94 -18.55 -13.88
CA ILE A 632 -5.16 -19.69 -14.77
C ILE A 632 -5.64 -20.84 -13.91
N ILE A 633 -6.82 -21.36 -14.18
CA ILE A 633 -7.43 -22.46 -13.43
C ILE A 633 -7.17 -23.77 -14.19
N VAL A 634 -6.52 -24.70 -13.53
CA VAL A 634 -6.27 -26.04 -14.07
C VAL A 634 -6.85 -27.07 -13.12
N MET A 635 -7.69 -27.92 -13.63
CA MET A 635 -8.26 -29.06 -12.93
C MET A 635 -7.67 -30.35 -13.53
N THR A 636 -7.17 -31.28 -12.71
CA THR A 636 -6.71 -32.57 -13.20
C THR A 636 -7.70 -33.67 -12.86
N SER A 637 -7.84 -34.65 -13.74
CA SER A 637 -8.63 -35.85 -13.51
C SER A 637 -7.95 -37.08 -14.10
N ASN A 638 -8.16 -38.20 -13.43
CA ASN A 638 -7.78 -39.53 -13.91
C ASN A 638 -8.98 -40.29 -14.49
N ALA A 639 -10.14 -39.69 -14.62
CA ALA A 639 -11.36 -40.28 -15.13
C ALA A 639 -11.17 -40.85 -16.54
N GLY A 640 -11.70 -42.02 -16.80
CA GLY A 640 -11.62 -42.68 -18.11
C GLY A 640 -10.29 -43.36 -18.43
N SER A 641 -9.27 -43.30 -17.49
CA SER A 641 -7.97 -43.93 -17.69
C SER A 641 -7.92 -45.44 -17.31
N ASP A 642 -8.86 -45.97 -16.49
CA ASP A 642 -8.84 -47.27 -15.91
C ASP A 642 -9.50 -48.40 -16.76
N THR A 643 -9.75 -48.18 -18.01
CA THR A 643 -10.37 -49.20 -18.84
C THR A 643 -9.38 -50.28 -19.23
N LYS A 644 -9.30 -51.32 -18.45
CA LYS A 644 -8.94 -52.64 -18.96
C LYS A 644 -9.78 -52.91 -20.20
N SER A 645 -9.12 -53.14 -21.31
CA SER A 645 -9.69 -53.44 -22.63
C SER A 645 -10.79 -54.48 -22.55
N ALA A 646 -12.03 -54.05 -22.38
CA ALA A 646 -13.18 -54.87 -22.83
C ALA A 646 -13.37 -54.57 -24.32
N GLY A 647 -13.04 -55.51 -25.15
CA GLY A 647 -13.16 -55.43 -26.60
C GLY A 647 -14.49 -54.90 -27.03
N ALA A 648 -14.53 -53.70 -27.56
CA ALA A 648 -15.65 -53.18 -28.30
C ALA A 648 -15.35 -53.41 -29.79
N VAL A 649 -15.97 -54.45 -30.31
CA VAL A 649 -16.18 -54.65 -31.75
C VAL A 649 -17.18 -53.59 -32.18
N GLY A 650 -16.67 -52.51 -32.78
CA GLY A 650 -17.50 -51.44 -33.39
C GLY A 650 -16.77 -50.85 -34.59
N PHE A 651 -17.33 -50.99 -35.73
CA PHE A 651 -16.87 -50.51 -37.04
C PHE A 651 -16.95 -49.01 -37.11
N GLY A 652 -15.83 -48.30 -37.39
CA GLY A 652 -15.81 -46.94 -37.99
C GLY A 652 -15.56 -45.79 -36.99
N GLY A 653 -14.30 -45.44 -36.75
CA GLY A 653 -13.83 -44.24 -36.10
C GLY A 653 -12.34 -44.38 -35.80
N SER A 654 -11.53 -43.30 -35.85
CA SER A 654 -10.12 -43.35 -35.45
C SER A 654 -10.04 -43.70 -33.95
N ALA A 655 -9.02 -44.44 -33.57
CA ALA A 655 -8.81 -44.86 -32.16
C ALA A 655 -8.79 -43.66 -31.20
N ASP A 656 -8.39 -42.48 -31.63
CA ASP A 656 -8.31 -41.22 -30.87
C ASP A 656 -9.72 -40.62 -30.62
N ASP A 657 -10.63 -40.67 -31.57
CA ASP A 657 -11.98 -40.13 -31.40
C ASP A 657 -12.81 -40.96 -30.40
N GLN A 658 -12.62 -42.28 -30.39
CA GLN A 658 -13.25 -43.16 -29.40
C GLN A 658 -12.70 -42.96 -28.00
N GLY A 659 -11.39 -42.60 -27.88
CA GLY A 659 -10.75 -42.23 -26.60
C GLY A 659 -11.35 -40.96 -26.02
N LYS A 660 -11.53 -39.90 -26.83
CA LYS A 660 -12.12 -38.63 -26.42
C LYS A 660 -13.60 -38.78 -25.98
N GLU A 661 -14.38 -39.56 -26.71
CA GLU A 661 -15.79 -39.82 -26.33
C GLU A 661 -15.92 -40.56 -25.00
N ARG A 662 -15.02 -41.53 -24.72
CA ARG A 662 -15.00 -42.26 -23.42
C ARG A 662 -14.63 -41.34 -22.28
N ILE A 663 -13.63 -40.49 -22.47
CA ILE A 663 -13.22 -39.49 -21.47
C ILE A 663 -14.36 -38.52 -21.19
N MET A 664 -15.04 -38.00 -22.23
CA MET A 664 -16.17 -37.11 -22.07
C MET A 664 -17.34 -37.78 -21.34
N LYS A 665 -17.57 -39.08 -21.59
CA LYS A 665 -18.58 -39.85 -20.86
C LYS A 665 -18.20 -39.98 -19.40
N ALA A 666 -16.95 -40.35 -19.08
CA ALA A 666 -16.47 -40.46 -17.71
C ALA A 666 -16.52 -39.13 -16.94
N LEU A 667 -16.23 -38.01 -17.62
CA LEU A 667 -16.38 -36.67 -17.02
C LEU A 667 -17.82 -36.33 -16.66
N ARG A 668 -18.78 -36.72 -17.51
CA ARG A 668 -20.23 -36.52 -17.28
C ARG A 668 -20.79 -37.33 -16.11
N ASP A 669 -20.10 -38.37 -15.67
CA ASP A 669 -20.52 -39.18 -14.52
C ASP A 669 -20.39 -38.42 -13.19
N PHE A 670 -19.46 -37.45 -13.08
CA PHE A 670 -19.25 -36.68 -11.85
C PHE A 670 -19.32 -35.15 -12.04
N LEU A 671 -19.13 -34.60 -13.25
CA LEU A 671 -19.30 -33.18 -13.56
C LEU A 671 -20.61 -32.95 -14.28
N ARG A 672 -21.39 -31.98 -13.81
CA ARG A 672 -22.62 -31.58 -14.47
C ARG A 672 -22.33 -30.98 -15.87
N PRO A 673 -23.23 -31.16 -16.85
CA PRO A 673 -23.04 -30.55 -18.17
C PRO A 673 -22.81 -29.04 -18.14
N GLU A 674 -23.44 -28.35 -17.19
CA GLU A 674 -23.26 -26.94 -16.94
C GLU A 674 -21.80 -26.59 -16.62
N PHE A 675 -21.15 -27.37 -15.77
CA PHE A 675 -19.73 -27.19 -15.40
C PHE A 675 -18.82 -27.35 -16.62
N LEU A 676 -19.02 -28.41 -17.38
CA LEU A 676 -18.23 -28.69 -18.58
C LEU A 676 -18.34 -27.60 -19.66
N ASN A 677 -19.50 -26.97 -19.77
CA ASN A 677 -19.74 -25.85 -20.71
C ASN A 677 -19.10 -24.52 -20.29
N ARG A 678 -18.64 -24.40 -19.05
CA ARG A 678 -17.99 -23.18 -18.53
C ARG A 678 -16.47 -23.23 -18.64
N VAL A 679 -15.92 -24.43 -18.77
CA VAL A 679 -14.48 -24.62 -18.97
C VAL A 679 -14.09 -24.27 -20.39
N ASP A 680 -12.99 -23.56 -20.57
CA ASP A 680 -12.56 -23.10 -21.89
C ASP A 680 -12.03 -24.24 -22.74
N GLU A 681 -11.25 -25.17 -22.16
CA GLU A 681 -10.70 -26.30 -22.91
C GLU A 681 -10.58 -27.57 -22.04
N ILE A 682 -11.00 -28.70 -22.59
CA ILE A 682 -10.79 -30.05 -22.02
C ILE A 682 -9.68 -30.73 -22.80
N ILE A 683 -8.58 -31.00 -22.15
CA ILE A 683 -7.35 -31.46 -22.78
C ILE A 683 -7.05 -32.89 -22.37
N CYS A 684 -6.97 -33.77 -23.35
CA CYS A 684 -6.65 -35.18 -23.17
C CYS A 684 -5.15 -35.41 -23.28
N PHE A 685 -4.55 -36.04 -22.27
CA PHE A 685 -3.17 -36.44 -22.25
C PHE A 685 -3.01 -37.87 -22.75
N ASN A 686 -2.15 -38.04 -23.72
CA ASN A 686 -1.88 -39.33 -24.35
C ASN A 686 -0.94 -40.21 -23.51
N HIS A 687 -1.00 -41.51 -23.74
CA HIS A 687 -0.01 -42.45 -23.17
C HIS A 687 1.37 -42.14 -23.74
N LEU A 688 2.40 -42.30 -22.91
CA LEU A 688 3.79 -42.05 -23.30
C LEU A 688 4.35 -43.26 -24.06
N SER A 689 4.99 -43.02 -25.21
CA SER A 689 5.76 -44.02 -25.93
C SER A 689 7.12 -44.29 -25.27
N LYS A 690 7.82 -45.38 -25.66
CA LYS A 690 9.19 -45.62 -25.18
C LYS A 690 10.15 -44.49 -25.56
N GLU A 691 9.97 -43.90 -26.74
CA GLU A 691 10.77 -42.74 -27.19
C GLU A 691 10.53 -41.50 -26.29
N ASN A 692 9.28 -41.27 -25.88
CA ASN A 692 8.95 -40.21 -24.97
C ASN A 692 9.57 -40.45 -23.58
N PHE A 693 9.59 -41.70 -23.09
CA PHE A 693 10.29 -42.05 -21.85
C PHE A 693 11.80 -41.78 -21.95
N ALA A 694 12.46 -42.05 -23.09
CA ALA A 694 13.85 -41.70 -23.27
C ALA A 694 14.09 -40.19 -23.22
N GLY A 695 13.20 -39.39 -23.85
CA GLY A 695 13.23 -37.94 -23.75
C GLY A 695 13.08 -37.45 -22.32
N ILE A 696 12.14 -38.00 -21.56
CA ILE A 696 11.92 -37.63 -20.15
C ILE A 696 13.11 -38.05 -19.27
N ALA A 697 13.72 -39.24 -19.51
CA ALA A 697 14.90 -39.68 -18.80
C ALA A 697 16.08 -38.70 -19.02
N ARG A 698 16.31 -38.26 -20.24
CA ARG A 698 17.36 -37.26 -20.55
C ARG A 698 17.11 -35.94 -19.82
N ILE A 699 15.87 -35.41 -19.78
CA ILE A 699 15.54 -34.19 -19.06
C ILE A 699 15.83 -34.35 -17.54
N MET A 700 15.42 -35.47 -16.92
CA MET A 700 15.70 -35.73 -15.51
C MET A 700 17.19 -35.88 -15.21
N LEU A 701 17.95 -36.50 -16.11
CA LEU A 701 19.40 -36.62 -15.97
C LEU A 701 20.13 -35.29 -16.16
N GLU A 702 19.64 -34.42 -17.06
CA GLU A 702 20.14 -33.06 -17.20
C GLU A 702 19.84 -32.17 -15.98
N GLU A 703 18.66 -32.30 -15.37
CA GLU A 703 18.34 -31.64 -14.09
C GLU A 703 19.30 -32.11 -12.99
N LEU A 704 19.56 -33.43 -12.90
CA LEU A 704 20.53 -33.98 -11.97
C LEU A 704 21.95 -33.46 -12.24
N ARG A 705 22.35 -33.40 -13.51
CA ARG A 705 23.65 -32.85 -13.94
C ARG A 705 23.82 -31.40 -13.50
N LYS A 706 22.79 -30.59 -13.69
CA LYS A 706 22.80 -29.20 -13.27
C LYS A 706 22.90 -29.06 -11.74
N SER A 707 22.11 -29.85 -11.00
CA SER A 707 22.12 -29.84 -9.53
C SER A 707 23.49 -30.26 -8.95
N LEU A 708 24.17 -31.23 -9.59
CA LEU A 708 25.51 -31.64 -9.22
C LEU A 708 26.56 -30.59 -9.59
N SER A 709 26.43 -29.96 -10.76
CA SER A 709 27.32 -28.88 -11.21
C SER A 709 27.26 -27.66 -10.24
N ASP A 710 26.08 -27.32 -9.74
CA ASP A 710 25.89 -26.24 -8.74
C ASP A 710 26.63 -26.56 -7.42
N LYS A 711 26.88 -27.84 -7.15
CA LYS A 711 27.65 -28.33 -5.99
C LYS A 711 29.13 -28.60 -6.28
N GLY A 712 29.58 -28.30 -7.50
CA GLY A 712 30.98 -28.47 -7.92
C GLY A 712 31.32 -29.84 -8.46
N TYR A 713 30.35 -30.72 -8.74
CA TYR A 713 30.58 -32.04 -9.32
C TYR A 713 30.27 -32.06 -10.82
N THR A 714 31.11 -32.67 -11.62
CA THR A 714 30.84 -32.88 -13.04
C THR A 714 30.20 -34.25 -13.25
N PHE A 715 29.02 -34.29 -13.86
CA PHE A 715 28.26 -35.53 -14.09
C PHE A 715 28.20 -35.87 -15.58
N HIS A 716 28.54 -37.10 -15.94
CA HIS A 716 28.47 -37.65 -17.30
C HIS A 716 27.63 -38.93 -17.31
N TYR A 717 26.84 -39.10 -18.35
CA TYR A 717 26.06 -40.31 -18.60
C TYR A 717 26.04 -40.62 -20.07
N ASP A 718 25.77 -41.90 -20.41
CA ASP A 718 25.68 -42.39 -21.78
C ASP A 718 24.27 -42.85 -22.18
N ASP A 719 24.05 -43.10 -23.47
CA ASP A 719 22.76 -43.57 -23.98
C ASP A 719 22.41 -44.98 -23.46
N ALA A 720 23.40 -45.85 -23.12
CA ALA A 720 23.15 -47.15 -22.51
C ALA A 720 22.45 -47.05 -21.17
N LEU A 721 22.76 -46.01 -20.36
CA LEU A 721 22.07 -45.72 -19.13
C LEU A 721 20.61 -45.32 -19.37
N VAL A 722 20.38 -44.46 -20.39
CA VAL A 722 19.04 -44.01 -20.75
C VAL A 722 18.17 -45.21 -21.17
N ASP A 723 18.71 -46.08 -22.06
CA ASP A 723 17.98 -47.24 -22.55
C ASP A 723 17.65 -48.24 -21.39
N TYR A 724 18.59 -48.47 -20.51
CA TYR A 724 18.38 -49.28 -19.30
C TYR A 724 17.28 -48.72 -18.41
N LEU A 725 17.29 -47.39 -18.09
CA LEU A 725 16.30 -46.75 -17.27
C LEU A 725 14.90 -46.80 -17.90
N VAL A 726 14.85 -46.64 -19.23
CA VAL A 726 13.60 -46.77 -20.00
C VAL A 726 13.05 -48.18 -19.91
N GLU A 727 13.88 -49.20 -20.24
CA GLU A 727 13.45 -50.58 -20.28
C GLU A 727 12.91 -51.08 -18.92
N LYS A 728 13.57 -50.69 -17.82
CA LYS A 728 13.22 -51.12 -16.49
C LYS A 728 12.04 -50.34 -15.89
N SER A 729 11.81 -49.09 -16.29
CA SER A 729 10.76 -48.23 -15.75
C SER A 729 9.50 -48.15 -16.61
N TYR A 730 9.55 -48.54 -17.88
CA TYR A 730 8.44 -48.39 -18.81
C TYR A 730 7.18 -49.12 -18.32
N SER A 731 6.13 -48.35 -18.11
CA SER A 731 4.82 -48.83 -17.69
C SER A 731 3.72 -47.98 -18.25
N MET A 732 2.79 -48.56 -18.96
CA MET A 732 1.60 -47.86 -19.47
C MET A 732 0.65 -47.44 -18.34
N THR A 733 0.71 -48.06 -17.16
CA THR A 733 -0.20 -47.80 -16.04
C THR A 733 0.31 -46.66 -15.15
N TYR A 734 1.63 -46.65 -14.85
CA TYR A 734 2.19 -45.70 -13.87
C TYR A 734 2.96 -44.52 -14.49
N GLY A 735 3.14 -44.52 -15.81
CA GLY A 735 3.81 -43.49 -16.52
C GLY A 735 5.22 -43.17 -15.99
N ALA A 736 5.67 -41.92 -16.13
CA ALA A 736 7.02 -41.50 -15.77
C ALA A 736 7.30 -41.46 -14.24
N ARG A 737 6.34 -41.71 -13.37
CA ARG A 737 6.56 -41.78 -11.89
C ARG A 737 7.53 -42.91 -11.52
N ASN A 738 7.45 -44.04 -12.22
CA ASN A 738 8.38 -45.14 -11.99
C ASN A 738 9.80 -44.83 -12.40
N LEU A 739 9.98 -44.07 -13.50
CA LEU A 739 11.28 -43.61 -13.97
C LEU A 739 11.99 -42.73 -12.92
N ARG A 740 11.28 -41.78 -12.34
CA ARG A 740 11.82 -40.91 -11.27
C ARG A 740 12.26 -41.71 -10.04
N ARG A 741 11.43 -42.65 -9.61
CA ARG A 741 11.77 -43.53 -8.48
C ARG A 741 12.97 -44.43 -8.78
N LEU A 742 13.09 -44.88 -10.04
CA LEU A 742 14.22 -45.70 -10.46
C LEU A 742 15.51 -44.89 -10.46
N ILE A 743 15.48 -43.66 -11.03
CA ILE A 743 16.62 -42.76 -11.02
C ILE A 743 17.05 -42.45 -9.59
N GLN A 744 16.12 -42.15 -8.72
CA GLN A 744 16.42 -41.91 -7.30
C GLN A 744 17.13 -43.11 -6.67
N LYS A 745 16.55 -44.30 -6.79
CA LYS A 745 17.04 -45.50 -6.11
C LYS A 745 18.37 -46.01 -6.69
N GLU A 746 18.51 -46.02 -8.02
CA GLU A 746 19.67 -46.66 -8.68
C GLU A 746 20.78 -45.66 -9.06
N LEU A 747 20.49 -44.35 -9.04
CA LEU A 747 21.49 -43.34 -9.38
C LEU A 747 21.73 -42.39 -8.19
N GLU A 748 20.70 -41.65 -7.72
CA GLU A 748 20.90 -40.59 -6.71
C GLU A 748 21.37 -41.15 -5.37
N ASP A 749 20.72 -42.23 -4.85
CA ASP A 749 21.08 -42.85 -3.57
C ASP A 749 22.53 -43.41 -3.59
N PRO A 750 22.97 -44.21 -4.62
CA PRO A 750 24.35 -44.65 -4.69
C PRO A 750 25.38 -43.57 -4.93
N MET A 751 25.02 -42.51 -5.66
CA MET A 751 25.89 -41.34 -5.85
C MET A 751 26.10 -40.58 -4.55
N ALA A 752 25.01 -40.36 -3.79
CA ALA A 752 25.08 -39.71 -2.50
C ALA A 752 25.95 -40.49 -1.50
N ALA A 753 25.81 -41.85 -1.46
CA ALA A 753 26.65 -42.71 -0.64
C ALA A 753 28.13 -42.53 -0.99
N ARG A 754 28.48 -42.58 -2.29
CA ARG A 754 29.88 -42.40 -2.72
C ARG A 754 30.45 -41.02 -2.43
N ILE A 755 29.65 -39.97 -2.55
CA ILE A 755 30.07 -38.60 -2.22
C ILE A 755 30.37 -38.52 -0.70
N ILE A 756 29.55 -39.16 0.12
CA ILE A 756 29.75 -39.20 1.59
C ILE A 756 31.01 -40.03 1.96
N ASP A 757 31.17 -41.19 1.34
CA ASP A 757 32.32 -42.06 1.60
C ASP A 757 33.64 -41.44 1.16
N SER A 758 33.64 -40.53 0.21
CA SER A 758 34.83 -39.86 -0.32
C SER A 758 35.20 -38.54 0.40
N PHE A 759 34.69 -38.32 1.62
CA PHE A 759 34.95 -37.09 2.39
C PHE A 759 36.46 -36.80 2.59
N GLU A 760 37.29 -37.86 2.72
CA GLU A 760 38.76 -37.69 2.85
C GLU A 760 39.46 -37.43 1.51
N ASN A 761 38.90 -37.89 0.39
CA ASN A 761 39.38 -37.66 -0.96
C ASN A 761 38.23 -37.14 -1.85
N PRO A 762 38.04 -35.81 -1.98
CA PRO A 762 36.90 -35.24 -2.66
C PRO A 762 36.82 -35.67 -4.13
N ILE A 763 35.69 -36.25 -4.51
CA ILE A 763 35.36 -36.59 -5.90
C ILE A 763 35.06 -35.28 -6.66
N THR A 764 35.55 -35.16 -7.87
CA THR A 764 35.27 -34.01 -8.77
C THR A 764 34.40 -34.40 -9.97
N GLN A 765 34.48 -35.68 -10.35
CA GLN A 765 33.78 -36.18 -11.53
C GLN A 765 33.07 -37.50 -11.24
N ILE A 766 31.83 -37.62 -11.70
CA ILE A 766 30.99 -38.83 -11.58
C ILE A 766 30.52 -39.19 -12.99
N SER A 767 30.77 -40.44 -13.39
CA SER A 767 30.27 -41.00 -14.64
C SER A 767 29.37 -42.20 -14.39
N ALA A 768 28.20 -42.26 -15.03
CA ALA A 768 27.26 -43.35 -14.91
C ALA A 768 27.00 -44.03 -16.24
N THR A 769 27.06 -45.34 -16.26
CA THR A 769 26.73 -46.18 -17.42
C THR A 769 25.91 -47.38 -16.97
N ALA A 770 25.30 -48.11 -17.90
CA ALA A 770 24.62 -49.34 -17.63
C ALA A 770 25.35 -50.49 -18.29
N ALA A 771 25.80 -51.50 -17.51
CA ALA A 771 26.38 -52.75 -18.00
C ALA A 771 25.89 -53.94 -17.18
N ASP A 772 25.74 -55.08 -17.79
CA ASP A 772 25.30 -56.34 -17.16
C ASP A 772 23.94 -56.24 -16.41
N GLY A 773 23.04 -55.38 -16.89
CA GLY A 773 21.70 -55.20 -16.29
C GLY A 773 21.69 -54.43 -14.96
N ALA A 774 22.74 -53.65 -14.66
CA ALA A 774 22.85 -52.77 -13.50
C ALA A 774 23.54 -51.46 -13.84
N VAL A 775 23.27 -50.42 -13.04
CA VAL A 775 23.93 -49.12 -13.14
C VAL A 775 25.33 -49.21 -12.54
N GLN A 776 26.32 -48.82 -13.27
CA GLN A 776 27.72 -48.72 -12.85
C GLN A 776 28.10 -47.26 -12.70
N LEU A 777 28.62 -46.88 -11.54
CA LEU A 777 29.08 -45.52 -11.24
C LEU A 777 30.61 -45.53 -11.17
N TYR A 778 31.23 -44.61 -11.86
CA TYR A 778 32.67 -44.34 -11.81
C TYR A 778 32.90 -42.96 -11.23
N THR A 779 33.81 -42.86 -10.28
CA THR A 779 34.13 -41.59 -9.59
C THR A 779 35.62 -41.31 -9.75
N LEU A 780 35.95 -40.07 -10.09
CA LEU A 780 37.32 -39.56 -10.26
C LEU A 780 37.54 -38.32 -9.40
#